data_23b0438fcfa3680788aa2b2fe965c6b2
#
_entry.id   23b0438fcfa3680788aa2b2fe965c6b2
#
_cell.length_a   1.000
_cell.length_b   1.000
_cell.length_c   1.000
_cell.angle_alpha   90.00
_cell.angle_beta   90.00
_cell.angle_gamma   90.00
#
_symmetry.space_group_name_H-M   'P 1'
#
loop_
_entity.id
_entity.type
_entity.pdbx_description
1 polymer ?
#
loop_
_entity_poly.entity_id
_entity_poly.type
_entity_poly.pdbx_seq_one_letter_code
_entity_poly.pdbx_strand_id
1 'polypeptide(L)'
;MKKIVLAALILASMFCNAQETNETRKFEPYVNQLGYNLNESKRFVCYGAEDGTSFKITNTATSKIVFEGEILNNEGWFSDFNPDGIADEFIITADGHGSSVPFLIADHLLETTSSKLAYDFFVDARGFSDLSTYDMAAVYGGGPTRDGGAYGLETIFEILQYASNPALFDNWKSELGDKKVADLIELILWHAEFAYKYVDYNGPVKKRHGTLGYQGQPRMTYDYWNTLDQLAAVCAAYHSFLKPYLDEETYQKYRKACLDNWEAYDRHKVVRFWTYSTKWVDQGFQEFNEMGNAYGQSVFRNLLMYECERHEKDGSPEKFLKWAQAGASDIIKNWDFENPRHMWWIRNAEHITPQALSFFLLLAPEKAPKETKEKLEAWALHMKQKTNNFWKYRTHSESEWAHPKTKELGGAPALGGSMFAVAHLLNDPELRALGWAQTDFVFGVNPVGTHLSNKSDDRVKIGGYWPGVEKGWPQSHPNGFGELGKVRGTLDGSPLDSQFPIAETVETIEGKNEGRVFGKNAYATEGWGISNRGWQATLTFSTLGSHSLKVLDSESTTEISEVKPGQTVNILLKAALNVDRNTKDKGWVLLKTGEQTENIALTETGINTGIFTAKFKIPKNTDVNILELSYGFLGFEQSLTLNVQH
;
A
#
# COMPACT_ATOMS: atom_id res chain seq x y z
N MET A 1 4.00 -60.84 -36.13
CA MET A 1 3.91 -61.14 -34.68
C MET A 1 4.87 -60.30 -33.81
N LYS A 2 6.14 -60.09 -34.15
CA LYS A 2 7.06 -59.32 -33.30
C LYS A 2 6.70 -57.81 -33.13
N LYS A 3 6.03 -57.14 -34.10
CA LYS A 3 5.63 -55.75 -34.01
C LYS A 3 4.38 -55.53 -33.14
N ILE A 4 3.51 -56.50 -33.01
CA ILE A 4 2.30 -56.46 -32.20
C ILE A 4 2.65 -56.67 -30.72
N VAL A 5 3.62 -57.49 -30.40
CA VAL A 5 4.10 -57.72 -29.04
C VAL A 5 4.82 -56.46 -28.47
N LEU A 6 5.54 -55.71 -29.31
CA LEU A 6 6.23 -54.48 -28.88
C LEU A 6 5.25 -53.35 -28.62
N ALA A 7 4.17 -53.23 -29.41
CA ALA A 7 3.13 -52.23 -29.18
C ALA A 7 2.31 -52.51 -27.90
N ALA A 8 2.05 -53.79 -27.60
CA ALA A 8 1.37 -54.18 -26.37
C ALA A 8 2.23 -53.97 -25.12
N LEU A 9 3.55 -54.14 -25.21
CA LEU A 9 4.48 -53.85 -24.12
C LEU A 9 4.63 -52.34 -23.86
N ILE A 10 4.59 -51.50 -24.90
CA ILE A 10 4.62 -50.02 -24.75
C ILE A 10 3.29 -49.52 -24.18
N LEU A 11 2.14 -50.06 -24.59
CA LEU A 11 0.86 -49.70 -23.98
C LEU A 11 0.77 -50.19 -22.52
N ALA A 12 1.28 -51.38 -22.20
CA ALA A 12 1.30 -51.87 -20.82
C ALA A 12 2.23 -51.05 -19.91
N SER A 13 3.35 -50.53 -20.43
CA SER A 13 4.22 -49.63 -19.67
C SER A 13 3.61 -48.21 -19.49
N MET A 14 2.75 -47.78 -20.41
CA MET A 14 2.00 -46.54 -20.25
C MET A 14 0.83 -46.65 -19.25
N PHE A 15 0.27 -47.84 -19.08
CA PHE A 15 -0.78 -48.09 -18.07
C PHE A 15 -0.22 -48.48 -16.69
N CYS A 16 1.02 -48.92 -16.57
CA CYS A 16 1.63 -49.17 -15.27
C CYS A 16 2.16 -47.93 -14.54
N ASN A 17 2.27 -46.77 -15.21
CA ASN A 17 2.65 -45.51 -14.56
C ASN A 17 1.43 -44.65 -14.11
N ALA A 18 0.20 -45.20 -14.23
CA ALA A 18 -1.02 -44.50 -13.83
C ALA A 18 -1.62 -45.02 -12.50
N GLN A 19 -0.87 -45.78 -11.74
CA GLN A 19 -1.14 -45.97 -10.32
C GLN A 19 -0.15 -45.15 -9.50
N GLU A 20 -0.19 -43.83 -9.68
CA GLU A 20 0.19 -42.95 -8.59
C GLU A 20 -0.82 -43.20 -7.48
N THR A 21 -0.33 -43.78 -6.42
CA THR A 21 -1.01 -43.82 -5.14
C THR A 21 -1.57 -42.45 -4.85
N ASN A 22 -2.86 -42.37 -4.57
CA ASN A 22 -3.51 -41.19 -3.97
C ASN A 22 -2.92 -40.96 -2.55
N GLU A 23 -1.61 -40.76 -2.46
CA GLU A 23 -1.06 -40.08 -1.30
C GLU A 23 -1.56 -38.64 -1.42
N THR A 24 -2.49 -38.29 -0.56
CA THR A 24 -2.94 -36.90 -0.38
C THR A 24 -1.69 -36.05 -0.29
N ARG A 25 -1.48 -35.18 -1.27
CA ARG A 25 -0.33 -34.29 -1.31
C ARG A 25 -0.35 -33.46 -0.05
N LYS A 26 0.64 -33.64 0.80
CA LYS A 26 0.80 -32.86 2.02
C LYS A 26 1.47 -31.54 1.65
N PHE A 27 0.89 -30.47 2.11
CA PHE A 27 1.42 -29.12 1.87
C PHE A 27 2.20 -28.67 3.12
N GLU A 28 3.39 -28.17 2.89
CA GLU A 28 4.18 -27.53 3.95
C GLU A 28 3.51 -26.25 4.46
N PRO A 29 3.89 -25.76 5.64
CA PRO A 29 3.43 -24.47 6.15
C PRO A 29 3.79 -23.32 5.22
N TYR A 30 2.81 -22.52 4.81
CA TYR A 30 2.96 -21.33 3.98
C TYR A 30 3.07 -20.11 4.88
N VAL A 31 4.22 -19.47 4.87
CA VAL A 31 4.56 -18.31 5.69
C VAL A 31 4.70 -17.05 4.85
N ASN A 32 4.62 -15.90 5.50
CA ASN A 32 5.04 -14.65 4.90
C ASN A 32 6.56 -14.70 4.63
N GLN A 33 6.93 -14.75 3.37
CA GLN A 33 8.32 -14.94 2.95
C GLN A 33 9.18 -13.67 3.11
N LEU A 34 8.56 -12.51 3.22
CA LEU A 34 9.25 -11.28 3.63
C LEU A 34 9.53 -11.30 5.15
N GLY A 35 8.70 -11.97 5.92
CA GLY A 35 8.77 -12.09 7.37
C GLY A 35 7.61 -11.41 8.08
N TYR A 36 7.73 -11.20 9.38
CA TYR A 36 6.68 -10.66 10.22
C TYR A 36 7.19 -9.52 11.10
N ASN A 37 6.32 -8.56 11.34
CA ASN A 37 6.59 -7.48 12.29
C ASN A 37 6.52 -8.00 13.73
N LEU A 38 7.46 -7.54 14.54
CA LEU A 38 7.47 -7.78 15.97
C LEU A 38 6.24 -7.14 16.62
N ASN A 39 5.65 -7.81 17.62
CA ASN A 39 4.47 -7.36 18.37
C ASN A 39 3.19 -7.17 17.52
N GLU A 40 3.18 -7.64 16.30
CA GLU A 40 1.99 -7.65 15.44
C GLU A 40 1.43 -9.07 15.28
N SER A 41 0.29 -9.18 14.64
CA SER A 41 -0.34 -10.47 14.34
C SER A 41 0.53 -11.29 13.39
N LYS A 42 0.75 -12.57 13.73
CA LYS A 42 1.57 -13.51 12.96
C LYS A 42 0.85 -14.84 12.79
N ARG A 43 0.76 -15.30 11.53
CA ARG A 43 0.09 -16.55 11.17
C ARG A 43 0.75 -17.23 9.98
N PHE A 44 0.43 -18.51 9.81
CA PHE A 44 0.73 -19.27 8.60
C PHE A 44 -0.47 -20.14 8.22
N VAL A 45 -0.47 -20.68 7.03
CA VAL A 45 -1.44 -21.68 6.58
C VAL A 45 -0.71 -23.00 6.28
N CYS A 46 -1.26 -24.09 6.79
CA CYS A 46 -0.85 -25.44 6.47
C CYS A 46 -2.07 -26.21 5.93
N TYR A 47 -2.27 -26.14 4.63
CA TYR A 47 -3.44 -26.70 4.00
C TYR A 47 -3.50 -28.22 4.16
N GLY A 48 -4.66 -28.73 4.55
CA GLY A 48 -4.90 -30.16 4.76
C GLY A 48 -4.37 -30.68 6.11
N ALA A 49 -3.90 -29.82 7.00
CA ALA A 49 -3.60 -30.21 8.37
C ALA A 49 -4.89 -30.45 9.16
N GLU A 50 -4.92 -31.54 9.94
CA GLU A 50 -6.02 -31.81 10.86
C GLU A 50 -5.97 -30.86 12.05
N ASP A 51 -7.13 -30.50 12.60
CA ASP A 51 -7.20 -29.71 13.82
C ASP A 51 -6.47 -30.40 14.98
N GLY A 52 -5.62 -29.66 15.68
CA GLY A 52 -4.74 -30.18 16.73
C GLY A 52 -3.38 -30.69 16.22
N THR A 53 -3.09 -30.57 14.90
CA THR A 53 -1.74 -30.85 14.40
C THR A 53 -0.73 -29.92 15.05
N SER A 54 0.29 -30.50 15.70
CA SER A 54 1.33 -29.73 16.38
C SER A 54 2.28 -29.05 15.39
N PHE A 55 2.71 -27.85 15.71
CA PHE A 55 3.79 -27.18 14.99
C PHE A 55 4.83 -26.61 15.94
N LYS A 56 6.04 -26.42 15.42
CA LYS A 56 7.19 -25.88 16.15
C LYS A 56 7.85 -24.78 15.34
N ILE A 57 8.29 -23.72 16.01
CA ILE A 57 9.17 -22.71 15.42
C ILE A 57 10.58 -22.97 15.93
N THR A 58 11.50 -23.12 15.00
CA THR A 58 12.91 -23.36 15.29
C THR A 58 13.74 -22.19 14.79
N ASN A 59 14.62 -21.68 15.64
CA ASN A 59 15.65 -20.72 15.25
C ASN A 59 16.72 -21.45 14.41
N THR A 60 16.97 -21.01 13.19
CA THR A 60 17.85 -21.70 12.24
C THR A 60 19.31 -21.69 12.65
N ALA A 61 19.78 -20.63 13.29
CA ALA A 61 21.16 -20.47 13.72
C ALA A 61 21.50 -21.35 14.93
N THR A 62 20.57 -21.52 15.87
CA THR A 62 20.79 -22.26 17.10
C THR A 62 20.20 -23.67 17.12
N SER A 63 19.34 -23.99 16.15
CA SER A 63 18.54 -25.21 16.08
C SER A 63 17.64 -25.44 17.32
N LYS A 64 17.33 -24.39 18.07
CA LYS A 64 16.46 -24.47 19.25
C LYS A 64 15.01 -24.27 18.86
N ILE A 65 14.11 -25.05 19.41
CA ILE A 65 12.68 -24.79 19.39
C ILE A 65 12.43 -23.59 20.30
N VAL A 66 11.78 -22.55 19.76
CA VAL A 66 11.53 -21.28 20.44
C VAL A 66 10.05 -21.00 20.64
N PHE A 67 9.18 -21.75 19.96
CA PHE A 67 7.73 -21.68 20.12
C PHE A 67 7.10 -23.02 19.69
N GLU A 68 5.99 -23.40 20.32
CA GLU A 68 5.17 -24.55 19.95
C GLU A 68 3.69 -24.16 19.99
N GLY A 69 2.89 -24.76 19.12
CA GLY A 69 1.46 -24.51 19.05
C GLY A 69 0.72 -25.59 18.26
N GLU A 70 -0.55 -25.35 18.04
CA GLU A 70 -1.44 -26.26 17.30
C GLU A 70 -2.08 -25.55 16.12
N ILE A 71 -2.34 -26.30 15.05
CA ILE A 71 -3.04 -25.84 13.86
C ILE A 71 -4.53 -26.06 14.07
N LEU A 72 -5.34 -25.05 13.80
CA LEU A 72 -6.78 -25.12 13.80
C LEU A 72 -7.33 -24.53 12.51
N ASN A 73 -8.23 -25.22 11.85
CA ASN A 73 -8.81 -24.78 10.56
C ASN A 73 -7.73 -24.41 9.52
N ASN A 74 -6.70 -25.24 9.39
CA ASN A 74 -5.53 -25.01 8.51
C ASN A 74 -4.64 -23.81 8.91
N GLU A 75 -4.92 -23.10 9.98
CA GLU A 75 -4.16 -21.91 10.43
C GLU A 75 -3.35 -22.23 11.67
N GLY A 76 -2.09 -21.84 11.69
CA GLY A 76 -1.26 -21.78 12.88
C GLY A 76 -0.98 -20.32 13.25
N TRP A 77 -1.25 -19.95 14.51
CA TRP A 77 -1.06 -18.61 15.02
C TRP A 77 0.10 -18.58 16.02
N PHE A 78 0.96 -17.58 15.90
CA PHE A 78 2.12 -17.40 16.78
C PHE A 78 2.38 -15.92 17.13
N SER A 79 1.30 -15.13 17.22
CA SER A 79 1.37 -13.68 17.52
C SER A 79 2.08 -13.38 18.84
N ASP A 80 1.99 -14.29 19.81
CA ASP A 80 2.64 -14.15 21.12
C ASP A 80 4.15 -14.41 21.08
N PHE A 81 4.65 -14.98 19.98
CA PHE A 81 6.07 -15.20 19.80
C PHE A 81 6.74 -13.90 19.31
N ASN A 82 7.44 -13.23 20.21
CA ASN A 82 8.17 -12.00 19.96
C ASN A 82 9.61 -12.18 20.44
N PRO A 83 10.53 -12.61 19.55
CA PRO A 83 11.93 -12.85 19.92
C PRO A 83 12.59 -11.55 20.36
N ASP A 84 13.46 -11.65 21.36
CA ASP A 84 14.31 -10.54 21.80
C ASP A 84 15.48 -10.38 20.82
N GLY A 85 15.72 -9.16 20.35
CA GLY A 85 16.97 -8.80 19.71
C GLY A 85 17.01 -8.83 18.19
N ILE A 86 18.15 -9.20 17.65
CA ILE A 86 18.49 -9.14 16.22
C ILE A 86 17.63 -10.13 15.44
N ALA A 87 17.24 -9.75 14.23
CA ALA A 87 16.44 -10.56 13.34
C ALA A 87 17.08 -11.91 13.02
N ASP A 88 16.73 -12.93 13.80
CA ASP A 88 17.07 -14.31 13.51
C ASP A 88 16.12 -14.88 12.46
N GLU A 89 16.61 -15.85 11.69
CA GLU A 89 15.76 -16.64 10.81
C GLU A 89 15.08 -17.78 11.58
N PHE A 90 13.84 -18.03 11.22
CA PHE A 90 13.00 -19.06 11.82
C PHE A 90 12.41 -19.97 10.73
N ILE A 91 12.13 -21.21 11.11
CA ILE A 91 11.41 -22.18 10.27
C ILE A 91 10.26 -22.75 11.10
N ILE A 92 9.07 -22.87 10.50
CA ILE A 92 7.95 -23.61 11.07
C ILE A 92 7.98 -25.02 10.53
N THR A 93 7.90 -26.02 11.44
CA THR A 93 7.70 -27.42 11.10
C THR A 93 6.37 -27.88 11.67
N ALA A 94 5.50 -28.43 10.82
CA ALA A 94 4.23 -29.01 11.21
C ALA A 94 4.30 -30.54 11.11
N ASP A 95 3.80 -31.24 12.12
CA ASP A 95 3.86 -32.70 12.19
C ASP A 95 3.15 -33.34 10.99
N GLY A 96 3.89 -34.17 10.26
CA GLY A 96 3.39 -34.83 9.06
C GLY A 96 3.29 -33.95 7.79
N HIS A 97 3.61 -32.66 7.85
CA HIS A 97 3.51 -31.71 6.73
C HIS A 97 4.85 -31.11 6.28
N GLY A 98 5.91 -31.32 7.06
CA GLY A 98 7.24 -30.78 6.73
C GLY A 98 7.46 -29.36 7.24
N SER A 99 8.37 -28.63 6.59
CA SER A 99 8.83 -27.32 7.07
C SER A 99 8.59 -26.23 6.04
N SER A 100 8.33 -25.04 6.56
CA SER A 100 8.23 -23.80 5.77
C SER A 100 9.58 -23.42 5.15
N VAL A 101 9.57 -22.47 4.23
CA VAL A 101 10.77 -21.68 3.93
C VAL A 101 11.17 -20.85 5.15
N PRO A 102 12.44 -20.47 5.30
CA PRO A 102 12.89 -19.58 6.38
C PRO A 102 12.23 -18.21 6.29
N PHE A 103 11.97 -17.59 7.45
CA PHE A 103 11.41 -16.24 7.57
C PHE A 103 12.04 -15.48 8.73
N LEU A 104 11.88 -14.16 8.73
CA LEU A 104 12.40 -13.25 9.76
C LEU A 104 11.27 -12.73 10.64
N ILE A 105 11.61 -12.33 11.86
CA ILE A 105 10.75 -11.51 12.73
C ILE A 105 11.60 -10.35 13.24
N ALA A 106 11.19 -9.12 12.97
CA ALA A 106 11.87 -7.93 13.46
C ALA A 106 10.91 -6.75 13.62
N ASP A 107 11.35 -5.72 14.33
CA ASP A 107 10.55 -4.51 14.47
C ASP A 107 10.38 -3.82 13.12
N HIS A 108 9.13 -3.53 12.75
CA HIS A 108 8.76 -2.89 11.48
C HIS A 108 9.46 -3.48 10.23
N LEU A 109 9.61 -4.79 10.21
CA LEU A 109 10.35 -5.51 9.16
C LEU A 109 9.79 -5.24 7.76
N LEU A 110 8.47 -5.28 7.62
CA LEU A 110 7.80 -5.15 6.33
C LEU A 110 7.97 -3.74 5.78
N GLU A 111 7.82 -2.74 6.62
CA GLU A 111 7.96 -1.34 6.25
C GLU A 111 9.39 -1.01 5.84
N THR A 112 10.37 -1.36 6.66
CA THR A 112 11.78 -1.01 6.42
C THR A 112 12.39 -1.77 5.25
N THR A 113 11.89 -2.95 4.90
CA THR A 113 12.40 -3.74 3.77
C THR A 113 11.68 -3.47 2.45
N SER A 114 10.45 -2.97 2.48
CA SER A 114 9.65 -2.85 1.26
C SER A 114 9.22 -1.43 0.89
N SER A 115 9.39 -0.43 1.79
CA SER A 115 8.93 0.94 1.50
C SER A 115 9.63 1.58 0.32
N LYS A 116 10.96 1.43 0.21
CA LYS A 116 11.69 1.91 -0.97
C LYS A 116 11.21 1.22 -2.24
N LEU A 117 11.09 -0.08 -2.17
CA LEU A 117 10.72 -0.90 -3.31
C LEU A 117 9.29 -0.61 -3.80
N ALA A 118 8.41 -0.11 -2.92
CA ALA A 118 7.06 0.27 -3.28
C ALA A 118 7.00 1.43 -4.29
N TYR A 119 7.95 2.36 -4.23
CA TYR A 119 8.02 3.46 -5.19
C TYR A 119 9.07 3.24 -6.30
N ASP A 120 10.01 2.31 -6.15
CA ASP A 120 11.01 1.98 -7.18
C ASP A 120 10.37 1.60 -8.52
N PHE A 121 9.18 0.99 -8.49
CA PHE A 121 8.42 0.74 -9.71
C PHE A 121 8.17 2.03 -10.52
N PHE A 122 7.82 3.12 -9.85
CA PHE A 122 7.57 4.41 -10.51
C PHE A 122 8.86 5.08 -10.96
N VAL A 123 9.95 4.86 -10.23
CA VAL A 123 11.30 5.29 -10.62
C VAL A 123 11.72 4.56 -11.89
N ASP A 124 11.55 3.25 -11.95
CA ASP A 124 11.86 2.44 -13.13
C ASP A 124 10.97 2.83 -14.32
N ALA A 125 9.68 3.03 -14.10
CA ALA A 125 8.77 3.51 -15.14
C ALA A 125 9.20 4.89 -15.70
N ARG A 126 9.68 5.78 -14.82
CA ARG A 126 10.24 7.08 -15.20
C ARG A 126 11.50 6.95 -16.06
N GLY A 127 12.33 5.95 -15.79
CA GLY A 127 13.57 5.72 -16.53
C GLY A 127 13.39 5.49 -18.05
N PHE A 128 12.18 5.21 -18.50
CA PHE A 128 11.83 5.14 -19.92
C PHE A 128 11.37 6.46 -20.51
N SER A 129 11.18 7.47 -19.70
CA SER A 129 10.69 8.75 -20.13
C SER A 129 11.79 9.79 -20.12
N ASP A 130 12.09 10.33 -21.28
CA ASP A 130 12.68 11.64 -21.35
C ASP A 130 11.55 12.65 -21.07
N LEU A 131 11.75 13.57 -20.14
CA LEU A 131 10.80 14.65 -19.86
C LEU A 131 10.49 15.50 -21.11
N SER A 132 11.31 15.43 -22.15
CA SER A 132 11.06 16.05 -23.45
C SER A 132 10.02 15.31 -24.27
N THR A 133 9.75 14.06 -24.00
CA THR A 133 8.81 13.22 -24.72
C THR A 133 7.72 12.72 -23.78
N TYR A 134 6.59 13.40 -23.77
CA TYR A 134 5.40 13.03 -22.98
C TYR A 134 4.92 11.60 -23.20
N ASP A 135 5.30 11.01 -24.32
CA ASP A 135 4.95 9.67 -24.73
C ASP A 135 5.40 8.59 -23.76
N MET A 136 6.56 8.76 -23.21
CA MET A 136 7.25 7.66 -22.53
C MET A 136 6.86 7.55 -21.06
N ALA A 137 6.57 8.64 -20.39
CA ALA A 137 6.08 8.63 -19.01
C ALA A 137 4.72 7.92 -18.87
N ALA A 138 4.02 7.78 -19.98
CA ALA A 138 2.68 7.23 -20.01
C ALA A 138 2.62 5.75 -20.39
N VAL A 139 3.73 5.17 -20.83
CA VAL A 139 3.72 3.96 -21.64
C VAL A 139 3.35 2.71 -20.86
N TYR A 140 3.73 2.62 -19.61
CA TYR A 140 3.73 1.33 -18.93
C TYR A 140 2.85 1.26 -17.69
N GLY A 141 1.74 1.98 -17.68
CA GLY A 141 0.76 1.86 -16.61
C GLY A 141 1.23 2.32 -15.24
N GLY A 142 2.44 2.83 -15.17
CA GLY A 142 3.00 3.41 -13.96
C GLY A 142 3.14 4.92 -14.03
N GLY A 143 3.06 5.46 -15.22
CA GLY A 143 3.18 6.90 -15.42
C GLY A 143 1.91 7.66 -15.02
N PRO A 144 2.07 8.92 -14.63
CA PRO A 144 0.95 9.72 -14.14
C PRO A 144 -0.13 9.99 -15.18
N THR A 145 0.07 9.65 -16.42
CA THR A 145 -0.81 10.03 -17.52
C THR A 145 -1.37 8.90 -18.36
N ARG A 146 -0.85 7.68 -18.24
CA ARG A 146 -1.45 6.56 -18.95
C ARG A 146 -2.51 5.89 -18.08
N ASP A 147 -3.67 5.62 -18.65
CA ASP A 147 -4.78 4.96 -17.95
C ASP A 147 -5.12 5.63 -16.61
N GLY A 148 -4.75 6.88 -16.50
CA GLY A 148 -4.61 7.66 -15.27
C GLY A 148 -5.87 7.83 -14.46
N GLY A 149 -7.00 7.59 -15.07
CA GLY A 149 -8.24 7.57 -14.34
C GLY A 149 -8.23 6.58 -13.18
N ALA A 150 -7.62 5.40 -13.38
CA ALA A 150 -7.49 4.40 -12.32
C ALA A 150 -6.37 4.74 -11.35
N TYR A 151 -5.43 5.54 -11.79
CA TYR A 151 -4.12 5.56 -11.20
C TYR A 151 -3.72 6.91 -10.66
N GLY A 152 -4.44 7.97 -10.94
CA GLY A 152 -4.11 9.34 -10.54
C GLY A 152 -3.95 9.62 -9.06
N LEU A 153 -3.77 8.58 -8.28
CA LEU A 153 -3.47 8.66 -6.86
C LEU A 153 -1.99 8.40 -6.54
N GLU A 154 -1.13 8.18 -7.54
CA GLU A 154 0.28 7.86 -7.32
C GLU A 154 0.96 8.95 -6.47
N THR A 155 0.95 10.18 -6.93
CA THR A 155 1.56 11.29 -6.18
C THR A 155 0.89 11.55 -4.84
N ILE A 156 -0.41 11.30 -4.71
CA ILE A 156 -1.09 11.37 -3.42
C ILE A 156 -0.47 10.37 -2.44
N PHE A 157 -0.35 9.11 -2.85
CA PHE A 157 0.20 8.09 -1.95
C PHE A 157 1.71 8.22 -1.74
N GLU A 158 2.46 8.72 -2.70
CA GLU A 158 3.87 9.09 -2.50
C GLU A 158 4.01 10.16 -1.41
N ILE A 159 3.19 11.19 -1.46
CA ILE A 159 3.16 12.26 -0.45
C ILE A 159 2.72 11.72 0.91
N LEU A 160 1.65 10.94 0.97
CA LEU A 160 1.18 10.37 2.23
C LEU A 160 2.19 9.34 2.79
N GLN A 161 2.87 8.59 1.94
CA GLN A 161 3.93 7.68 2.35
C GLN A 161 5.10 8.43 2.98
N TYR A 162 5.59 9.51 2.35
CA TYR A 162 6.59 10.37 2.96
C TYR A 162 6.06 11.00 4.26
N ALA A 163 4.85 11.52 4.24
CA ALA A 163 4.24 12.18 5.40
C ALA A 163 4.11 11.23 6.61
N SER A 164 3.85 9.96 6.39
CA SER A 164 3.67 8.98 7.47
C SER A 164 4.97 8.57 8.15
N ASN A 165 6.12 8.63 7.45
CA ASN A 165 7.41 8.19 7.99
C ASN A 165 8.62 8.92 7.34
N PRO A 166 8.72 10.26 7.48
CA PRO A 166 9.63 11.07 6.68
C PRO A 166 11.12 10.71 6.87
N ALA A 167 11.56 10.43 8.09
CA ALA A 167 12.95 10.14 8.36
C ALA A 167 13.42 8.80 7.72
N LEU A 168 12.50 7.86 7.47
CA LEU A 168 12.83 6.64 6.74
C LEU A 168 13.27 6.98 5.30
N PHE A 169 12.49 7.80 4.61
CA PHE A 169 12.74 8.15 3.22
C PHE A 169 13.96 9.04 3.04
N ASP A 170 14.28 9.85 4.04
CA ASP A 170 15.50 10.66 4.05
C ASP A 170 16.80 9.84 4.05
N ASN A 171 16.72 8.55 4.37
CA ASN A 171 17.87 7.64 4.30
C ASN A 171 18.18 7.18 2.87
N TRP A 172 17.23 7.23 1.97
CA TRP A 172 17.40 6.80 0.57
C TRP A 172 17.58 8.01 -0.34
N LYS A 173 18.83 8.25 -0.68
CA LYS A 173 19.27 9.39 -1.51
C LYS A 173 20.29 8.89 -2.52
N SER A 174 20.11 9.16 -3.75
CA SER A 174 21.16 8.98 -4.79
C SER A 174 20.77 8.26 -6.07
N GLU A 175 19.63 7.66 -6.16
CA GLU A 175 19.26 6.93 -7.37
C GLU A 175 18.68 7.83 -8.46
N LEU A 176 18.05 8.95 -8.07
CA LEU A 176 17.34 9.83 -8.99
C LEU A 176 18.12 11.04 -9.50
N GLY A 177 19.21 11.41 -8.90
CA GLY A 177 20.05 12.48 -9.43
C GLY A 177 20.64 13.42 -8.39
N ASP A 178 19.87 13.98 -7.47
CA ASP A 178 20.39 14.82 -6.39
C ASP A 178 20.62 14.03 -5.11
N LYS A 179 21.89 13.75 -4.81
CA LYS A 179 22.26 13.01 -3.61
C LYS A 179 21.90 13.68 -2.28
N LYS A 180 21.45 14.92 -2.30
CA LYS A 180 21.06 15.65 -1.10
C LYS A 180 19.57 15.58 -0.82
N VAL A 181 18.78 15.22 -1.81
CA VAL A 181 17.33 15.11 -1.72
C VAL A 181 16.93 13.65 -1.60
N ALA A 182 15.92 13.36 -0.82
CA ALA A 182 15.35 12.02 -0.72
C ALA A 182 14.77 11.58 -2.08
N ASP A 183 15.03 10.34 -2.48
CA ASP A 183 14.58 9.79 -3.77
C ASP A 183 13.07 9.93 -3.96
N LEU A 184 12.30 9.69 -2.90
CA LEU A 184 10.84 9.84 -2.94
C LEU A 184 10.40 11.30 -3.17
N ILE A 185 11.11 12.27 -2.58
CA ILE A 185 10.85 13.70 -2.82
C ILE A 185 11.14 14.07 -4.28
N GLU A 186 12.25 13.59 -4.83
CA GLU A 186 12.56 13.83 -6.25
C GLU A 186 11.52 13.24 -7.17
N LEU A 187 11.02 12.04 -6.88
CA LEU A 187 9.94 11.40 -7.65
C LEU A 187 8.65 12.23 -7.59
N ILE A 188 8.25 12.69 -6.40
CA ILE A 188 7.09 13.57 -6.19
C ILE A 188 7.21 14.85 -7.05
N LEU A 189 8.36 15.51 -6.99
CA LEU A 189 8.59 16.74 -7.75
C LEU A 189 8.60 16.50 -9.26
N TRP A 190 9.16 15.38 -9.70
CA TRP A 190 9.14 14.99 -11.10
C TRP A 190 7.72 14.74 -11.61
N HIS A 191 6.89 14.04 -10.84
CA HIS A 191 5.48 13.82 -11.17
C HIS A 191 4.70 15.15 -11.23
N ALA A 192 4.97 16.06 -10.30
CA ALA A 192 4.34 17.39 -10.29
C ALA A 192 4.72 18.22 -11.52
N GLU A 193 6.00 18.26 -11.88
CA GLU A 193 6.47 18.96 -13.08
C GLU A 193 5.83 18.40 -14.33
N PHE A 194 5.79 17.08 -14.46
CA PHE A 194 5.13 16.40 -15.55
C PHE A 194 3.63 16.75 -15.59
N ALA A 195 2.93 16.65 -14.48
CA ALA A 195 1.52 16.97 -14.37
C ALA A 195 1.24 18.43 -14.77
N TYR A 196 2.07 19.37 -14.34
CA TYR A 196 1.93 20.77 -14.68
C TYR A 196 2.14 21.03 -16.18
N LYS A 197 3.20 20.49 -16.77
CA LYS A 197 3.47 20.58 -18.22
C LYS A 197 2.32 20.02 -19.02
N TYR A 198 1.72 18.94 -18.53
CA TYR A 198 0.59 18.33 -19.19
C TYR A 198 -0.67 19.22 -19.15
N VAL A 199 -0.98 19.86 -18.03
CA VAL A 199 -2.09 20.81 -17.90
C VAL A 199 -1.87 22.02 -18.82
N ASP A 200 -0.68 22.59 -18.78
CA ASP A 200 -0.33 23.77 -19.59
C ASP A 200 -0.37 23.47 -21.10
N TYR A 201 0.25 22.37 -21.51
CA TYR A 201 0.35 21.98 -22.91
C TYR A 201 -0.99 21.67 -23.57
N ASN A 202 -1.89 21.01 -22.85
CA ASN A 202 -3.12 20.49 -23.46
C ASN A 202 -4.32 21.43 -23.37
N GLY A 203 -4.27 22.51 -22.58
CA GLY A 203 -5.38 23.45 -22.42
C GLY A 203 -6.63 22.84 -21.75
N PRO A 204 -7.80 23.46 -21.85
CA PRO A 204 -9.01 23.00 -21.17
C PRO A 204 -9.49 21.62 -21.64
N VAL A 205 -9.95 20.78 -20.72
CA VAL A 205 -10.44 19.40 -20.98
C VAL A 205 -11.41 19.29 -22.15
N LYS A 206 -12.33 20.21 -22.27
CA LYS A 206 -13.37 20.19 -23.32
C LYS A 206 -12.84 20.26 -24.75
N LYS A 207 -11.56 20.58 -24.93
CA LYS A 207 -10.91 20.69 -26.24
C LYS A 207 -9.85 19.62 -26.49
N ARG A 208 -9.68 18.68 -25.57
CA ARG A 208 -8.61 17.69 -25.65
C ARG A 208 -9.08 16.43 -26.30
N HIS A 209 -8.45 16.10 -27.39
CA HIS A 209 -8.64 14.85 -28.08
C HIS A 209 -7.31 14.15 -28.16
N GLY A 210 -7.14 13.14 -27.36
CA GLY A 210 -5.99 12.28 -27.43
C GLY A 210 -4.69 12.98 -27.09
N THR A 211 -3.87 12.30 -26.43
CA THR A 211 -2.49 12.66 -26.22
C THR A 211 -1.63 11.60 -26.81
N LEU A 212 -0.41 11.90 -26.78
CA LEU A 212 0.66 11.04 -27.14
C LEU A 212 0.45 9.67 -26.49
N GLY A 213 0.34 8.69 -27.30
CA GLY A 213 0.11 7.34 -26.85
C GLY A 213 1.32 6.47 -27.06
N TYR A 214 1.20 5.26 -26.58
CA TYR A 214 2.17 4.22 -26.79
C TYR A 214 2.56 4.10 -28.27
N GLN A 215 3.86 4.09 -28.56
CA GLN A 215 4.42 3.97 -29.90
C GLN A 215 3.94 5.05 -30.90
N GLY A 216 3.73 6.28 -30.42
CA GLY A 216 3.30 7.39 -31.27
C GLY A 216 1.86 7.28 -31.77
N GLN A 217 1.07 6.35 -31.26
CA GLN A 217 -0.35 6.27 -31.56
C GLN A 217 -1.11 7.23 -30.66
N PRO A 218 -1.98 8.09 -31.19
CA PRO A 218 -2.83 8.93 -30.37
C PRO A 218 -3.67 8.05 -29.45
N ARG A 219 -3.41 8.10 -28.17
CA ARG A 219 -4.28 7.54 -27.14
C ARG A 219 -4.99 8.65 -26.44
N MET A 220 -6.21 8.38 -26.13
CA MET A 220 -6.97 9.27 -25.27
C MET A 220 -6.49 9.07 -23.87
N THR A 221 -6.10 10.13 -23.25
CA THR A 221 -5.80 10.11 -21.85
C THR A 221 -7.00 10.61 -21.09
N TYR A 222 -7.31 9.88 -20.10
CA TYR A 222 -8.33 10.17 -19.09
C TYR A 222 -7.86 11.17 -18.07
N ASP A 223 -6.73 11.74 -18.26
CA ASP A 223 -5.74 11.91 -17.24
C ASP A 223 -5.56 13.35 -16.87
N TYR A 224 -6.16 14.23 -17.59
CA TYR A 224 -6.15 15.62 -17.19
C TYR A 224 -6.83 15.83 -15.84
N TRP A 225 -7.78 14.99 -15.53
CA TRP A 225 -8.50 15.08 -14.27
C TRP A 225 -7.56 14.76 -13.11
N ASN A 226 -6.79 13.72 -13.27
CA ASN A 226 -5.88 13.25 -12.24
C ASN A 226 -4.60 14.06 -12.16
N THR A 227 -4.20 14.74 -13.22
CA THR A 227 -3.09 15.70 -13.18
C THR A 227 -3.33 16.79 -12.14
N LEU A 228 -4.55 17.30 -12.02
CA LEU A 228 -4.86 18.28 -10.99
C LEU A 228 -4.87 17.66 -9.59
N ASP A 229 -5.28 16.41 -9.45
CA ASP A 229 -5.24 15.70 -8.17
C ASP A 229 -3.78 15.54 -7.70
N GLN A 230 -2.84 15.28 -8.61
CA GLN A 230 -1.41 15.21 -8.32
C GLN A 230 -0.83 16.57 -7.90
N LEU A 231 -1.16 17.63 -8.64
CA LEU A 231 -0.73 18.98 -8.27
C LEU A 231 -1.32 19.41 -6.93
N ALA A 232 -2.58 19.08 -6.65
CA ALA A 232 -3.21 19.35 -5.36
C ALA A 232 -2.48 18.67 -4.21
N ALA A 233 -2.00 17.44 -4.40
CA ALA A 233 -1.23 16.72 -3.40
C ALA A 233 0.10 17.43 -3.09
N VAL A 234 0.82 17.86 -4.12
CA VAL A 234 2.06 18.63 -3.96
C VAL A 234 1.81 19.98 -3.28
N CYS A 235 0.72 20.67 -3.66
CA CYS A 235 0.35 21.93 -3.03
C CYS A 235 0.00 21.74 -1.55
N ALA A 236 -0.71 20.68 -1.18
CA ALA A 236 -0.99 20.36 0.21
C ALA A 236 0.28 20.11 1.04
N ALA A 237 1.26 19.44 0.44
CA ALA A 237 2.51 19.10 1.11
C ALA A 237 3.51 20.27 1.18
N TYR A 238 3.29 21.35 0.41
CA TYR A 238 4.24 22.46 0.32
C TYR A 238 4.57 23.05 1.68
N HIS A 239 3.58 23.49 2.43
CA HIS A 239 3.79 24.11 3.74
C HIS A 239 4.24 23.10 4.81
N SER A 240 3.95 21.83 4.63
CA SER A 240 4.30 20.77 5.58
C SER A 240 5.77 20.36 5.46
N PHE A 241 6.24 20.00 4.26
CA PHE A 241 7.60 19.45 4.08
C PHE A 241 8.25 19.72 2.72
N LEU A 242 7.52 20.18 1.69
CA LEU A 242 8.13 20.38 0.36
C LEU A 242 8.77 21.75 0.15
N LYS A 243 8.48 22.74 1.01
CA LYS A 243 9.02 24.11 0.89
C LYS A 243 10.55 24.18 0.75
N PRO A 244 11.38 23.32 1.38
CA PRO A 244 12.82 23.31 1.16
C PRO A 244 13.27 22.85 -0.22
N TYR A 245 12.40 22.16 -0.97
CA TYR A 245 12.71 21.50 -2.23
C TYR A 245 11.98 22.08 -3.44
N LEU A 246 10.94 22.88 -3.21
CA LEU A 246 10.11 23.52 -4.24
C LEU A 246 10.07 25.02 -3.98
N ASP A 247 10.51 25.81 -4.96
CA ASP A 247 10.47 27.25 -4.83
C ASP A 247 9.04 27.81 -4.85
N GLU A 248 8.86 28.96 -4.21
CA GLU A 248 7.56 29.61 -4.06
C GLU A 248 6.91 29.93 -5.40
N GLU A 249 7.67 30.37 -6.41
CA GLU A 249 7.14 30.71 -7.72
C GLU A 249 6.54 29.48 -8.42
N THR A 250 7.24 28.36 -8.37
CA THR A 250 6.77 27.10 -8.94
C THR A 250 5.57 26.55 -8.17
N TYR A 251 5.60 26.61 -6.86
CA TYR A 251 4.45 26.25 -6.03
C TYR A 251 3.20 27.06 -6.41
N GLN A 252 3.32 28.39 -6.50
CA GLN A 252 2.19 29.25 -6.85
C GLN A 252 1.67 28.98 -8.29
N LYS A 253 2.54 28.58 -9.23
CA LYS A 253 2.10 28.10 -10.56
C LYS A 253 1.24 26.85 -10.46
N TYR A 254 1.64 25.87 -9.62
CA TYR A 254 0.88 24.64 -9.42
C TYR A 254 -0.46 24.92 -8.74
N ARG A 255 -0.46 25.71 -7.68
CA ARG A 255 -1.67 26.16 -6.99
C ARG A 255 -2.62 26.87 -7.95
N LYS A 256 -2.11 27.82 -8.73
CA LYS A 256 -2.91 28.54 -9.73
C LYS A 256 -3.50 27.60 -10.78
N ALA A 257 -2.74 26.63 -11.27
CA ALA A 257 -3.24 25.64 -12.22
C ALA A 257 -4.43 24.84 -11.64
N CYS A 258 -4.35 24.48 -10.37
CA CYS A 258 -5.48 23.84 -9.66
C CYS A 258 -6.69 24.78 -9.57
N LEU A 259 -6.50 26.02 -9.07
CA LEU A 259 -7.59 26.96 -8.84
C LEU A 259 -8.31 27.34 -10.15
N ASP A 260 -7.57 27.61 -11.21
CA ASP A 260 -8.14 28.02 -12.50
C ASP A 260 -8.90 26.89 -13.22
N ASN A 261 -8.54 25.64 -12.94
CA ASN A 261 -9.08 24.51 -13.69
C ASN A 261 -9.97 23.58 -12.87
N TRP A 262 -10.05 23.72 -11.56
CA TRP A 262 -10.71 22.77 -10.67
C TRP A 262 -12.18 22.51 -11.04
N GLU A 263 -12.92 23.57 -11.28
CA GLU A 263 -14.33 23.45 -11.68
C GLU A 263 -14.49 23.07 -13.15
N ALA A 264 -13.60 23.55 -14.02
CA ALA A 264 -13.60 23.21 -15.45
C ALA A 264 -13.34 21.72 -15.70
N TYR A 265 -12.59 21.09 -14.81
CA TYR A 265 -12.26 19.66 -14.84
C TYR A 265 -13.17 18.82 -13.94
N ASP A 266 -14.24 19.40 -13.45
CA ASP A 266 -15.22 18.74 -12.58
C ASP A 266 -14.63 18.16 -11.28
N ARG A 267 -13.46 18.68 -10.82
CA ARG A 267 -12.81 18.19 -9.59
C ARG A 267 -13.65 18.43 -8.33
N HIS A 268 -14.50 19.43 -8.37
CA HIS A 268 -15.43 19.77 -7.29
C HIS A 268 -16.61 18.77 -7.19
N LYS A 269 -16.89 18.03 -8.24
CA LYS A 269 -18.02 17.10 -8.27
C LYS A 269 -17.73 15.81 -7.55
N VAL A 270 -18.76 15.25 -6.98
CA VAL A 270 -18.74 13.87 -6.52
C VAL A 270 -18.72 12.97 -7.73
N VAL A 271 -17.66 12.20 -7.87
CA VAL A 271 -17.51 11.23 -8.94
C VAL A 271 -17.89 9.86 -8.39
N ARG A 272 -19.01 9.33 -8.82
CA ARG A 272 -19.51 8.01 -8.41
C ARG A 272 -19.01 6.88 -9.28
N PHE A 273 -18.47 7.23 -10.40
CA PHE A 273 -18.00 6.30 -11.40
C PHE A 273 -16.76 6.87 -12.08
N TRP A 274 -16.06 6.00 -12.72
CA TRP A 274 -14.92 6.36 -13.49
C TRP A 274 -15.32 6.62 -14.94
N THR A 275 -15.24 7.86 -15.37
CA THR A 275 -15.39 8.19 -16.78
C THR A 275 -14.09 7.91 -17.51
N TYR A 276 -14.07 6.86 -18.26
CA TYR A 276 -13.12 6.75 -19.35
C TYR A 276 -13.43 7.87 -20.34
N SER A 277 -12.51 8.63 -20.68
CA SER A 277 -12.39 9.71 -21.63
C SER A 277 -13.65 10.14 -22.44
N THR A 278 -13.68 11.38 -22.83
CA THR A 278 -14.65 11.94 -23.79
C THR A 278 -14.88 11.09 -25.04
N LYS A 279 -13.88 10.34 -25.50
CA LYS A 279 -14.03 9.45 -26.67
C LYS A 279 -15.00 8.30 -26.45
N TRP A 280 -15.05 7.76 -25.25
CA TRP A 280 -16.00 6.71 -24.94
C TRP A 280 -17.41 7.27 -24.89
N VAL A 281 -17.56 8.48 -24.38
CA VAL A 281 -18.83 9.23 -24.44
C VAL A 281 -19.17 9.56 -25.89
N ASP A 282 -18.22 10.08 -26.68
CA ASP A 282 -18.40 10.40 -28.10
C ASP A 282 -18.69 9.15 -28.97
N GLN A 283 -18.29 7.99 -28.52
CA GLN A 283 -18.62 6.71 -29.16
C GLN A 283 -19.93 6.09 -28.67
N GLY A 284 -20.72 6.82 -27.88
CA GLY A 284 -22.00 6.36 -27.39
C GLY A 284 -21.93 5.39 -26.22
N PHE A 285 -20.79 5.26 -25.57
CA PHE A 285 -20.70 4.58 -24.29
C PHE A 285 -21.36 5.47 -23.25
N GLN A 286 -22.47 5.01 -22.70
CA GLN A 286 -23.16 5.71 -21.63
C GLN A 286 -22.24 5.82 -20.41
N GLU A 287 -22.39 6.93 -19.69
CA GLU A 287 -21.81 7.08 -18.36
C GLU A 287 -22.13 5.83 -17.54
N PHE A 288 -21.09 5.16 -17.05
CA PHE A 288 -21.26 4.03 -16.15
C PHE A 288 -21.60 4.59 -14.77
N ASN A 289 -22.83 4.93 -14.57
CA ASN A 289 -23.35 5.57 -13.35
C ASN A 289 -23.19 4.74 -12.07
N GLU A 290 -22.57 3.56 -12.15
CA GLU A 290 -22.62 2.58 -11.08
C GLU A 290 -21.24 2.08 -10.62
N MET A 291 -20.15 2.62 -11.15
CA MET A 291 -18.82 2.09 -10.86
C MET A 291 -18.17 2.65 -9.58
N GLY A 292 -18.82 2.93 -8.58
CA GLY A 292 -18.42 3.34 -7.23
C GLY A 292 -16.94 3.47 -6.80
N ASN A 293 -16.02 3.24 -7.70
CA ASN A 293 -14.59 3.15 -7.45
C ASN A 293 -13.87 4.50 -7.29
N ALA A 294 -14.47 5.57 -7.75
CA ALA A 294 -13.88 6.90 -7.65
C ALA A 294 -14.37 7.73 -6.46
N TYR A 295 -15.23 7.20 -5.62
CA TYR A 295 -15.75 7.94 -4.48
C TYR A 295 -14.67 8.54 -3.59
N GLY A 296 -13.76 7.70 -3.11
CA GLY A 296 -12.70 8.13 -2.23
C GLY A 296 -11.80 9.20 -2.85
N GLN A 297 -11.56 9.12 -4.15
CA GLN A 297 -10.73 10.08 -4.86
C GLN A 297 -11.29 11.50 -4.78
N SER A 298 -12.62 11.66 -4.84
CA SER A 298 -13.24 12.99 -4.72
C SER A 298 -13.06 13.59 -3.33
N VAL A 299 -13.00 12.77 -2.30
CA VAL A 299 -12.73 13.23 -0.93
C VAL A 299 -11.26 13.59 -0.78
N PHE A 300 -10.34 12.71 -1.16
CA PHE A 300 -8.89 12.97 -1.08
C PHE A 300 -8.52 14.30 -1.72
N ARG A 301 -8.83 14.50 -2.99
CA ARG A 301 -8.38 15.69 -3.74
C ARG A 301 -8.90 16.99 -3.16
N ASN A 302 -10.15 17.01 -2.70
CA ASN A 302 -10.72 18.24 -2.13
C ASN A 302 -10.17 18.49 -0.72
N LEU A 303 -9.83 17.48 0.06
CA LEU A 303 -9.12 17.65 1.33
C LEU A 303 -7.70 18.17 1.12
N LEU A 304 -7.00 17.70 0.09
CA LEU A 304 -5.67 18.20 -0.24
C LEU A 304 -5.70 19.69 -0.63
N MET A 305 -6.68 20.10 -1.43
CA MET A 305 -6.85 21.51 -1.73
C MET A 305 -7.32 22.32 -0.52
N TYR A 306 -8.15 21.77 0.36
CA TYR A 306 -8.47 22.38 1.65
C TYR A 306 -7.20 22.64 2.47
N GLU A 307 -6.34 21.62 2.55
CA GLU A 307 -5.05 21.72 3.26
C GLU A 307 -4.15 22.80 2.66
N CYS A 308 -4.00 22.84 1.33
CA CYS A 308 -3.27 23.87 0.62
C CYS A 308 -3.80 25.27 0.97
N GLU A 309 -5.10 25.51 0.75
CA GLU A 309 -5.71 26.81 0.86
C GLU A 309 -5.78 27.37 2.29
N ARG A 310 -5.79 26.53 3.32
CA ARG A 310 -5.80 27.01 4.71
C ARG A 310 -4.50 27.67 5.15
N HIS A 311 -3.41 27.46 4.42
CA HIS A 311 -2.12 28.07 4.68
C HIS A 311 -1.87 29.36 3.87
N GLU A 312 -2.76 29.69 2.95
CA GLU A 312 -2.63 30.85 2.09
C GLU A 312 -3.40 32.07 2.63
N LYS A 313 -2.80 33.26 2.54
CA LYS A 313 -3.44 34.51 3.00
C LYS A 313 -4.70 34.84 2.22
N ASP A 314 -4.73 34.53 0.94
CA ASP A 314 -5.85 34.71 0.01
C ASP A 314 -6.63 33.43 -0.22
N GLY A 315 -6.38 32.40 0.57
CA GLY A 315 -6.93 31.08 0.42
C GLY A 315 -8.44 31.00 0.63
N SER A 316 -9.02 29.99 0.07
CA SER A 316 -10.46 29.71 0.16
C SER A 316 -10.73 28.27 0.64
N PRO A 317 -10.23 27.86 1.81
CA PRO A 317 -10.29 26.49 2.28
C PRO A 317 -11.71 25.97 2.43
N GLU A 318 -12.66 26.79 2.89
CA GLU A 318 -14.05 26.38 3.11
C GLU A 318 -14.76 25.93 1.83
N LYS A 319 -14.34 26.43 0.67
CA LYS A 319 -14.85 26.02 -0.64
C LYS A 319 -14.54 24.52 -0.89
N PHE A 320 -13.30 24.15 -0.68
CA PHE A 320 -12.82 22.76 -0.89
C PHE A 320 -13.31 21.82 0.20
N LEU A 321 -13.35 22.29 1.44
CA LEU A 321 -13.92 21.53 2.55
C LEU A 321 -15.38 21.14 2.27
N LYS A 322 -16.19 22.09 1.79
CA LYS A 322 -17.59 21.82 1.41
C LYS A 322 -17.71 20.72 0.35
N TRP A 323 -16.79 20.70 -0.62
CA TRP A 323 -16.78 19.67 -1.65
C TRP A 323 -16.30 18.31 -1.11
N ALA A 324 -15.32 18.30 -0.21
CA ALA A 324 -14.91 17.07 0.48
C ALA A 324 -16.07 16.50 1.32
N GLN A 325 -16.78 17.35 2.06
CA GLN A 325 -17.96 16.97 2.84
C GLN A 325 -19.09 16.42 1.95
N ALA A 326 -19.33 17.05 0.79
CA ALA A 326 -20.31 16.54 -0.16
C ALA A 326 -19.94 15.16 -0.69
N GLY A 327 -18.66 14.92 -0.99
CA GLY A 327 -18.14 13.61 -1.39
C GLY A 327 -18.32 12.56 -0.30
N ALA A 328 -17.92 12.87 0.92
CA ALA A 328 -18.08 11.96 2.06
C ALA A 328 -19.55 11.65 2.36
N SER A 329 -20.43 12.66 2.32
CA SER A 329 -21.87 12.48 2.54
C SER A 329 -22.51 11.62 1.44
N ASP A 330 -22.05 11.75 0.19
CA ASP A 330 -22.52 10.89 -0.90
C ASP A 330 -22.08 9.43 -0.72
N ILE A 331 -20.85 9.21 -0.28
CA ILE A 331 -20.32 7.87 0.07
C ILE A 331 -21.16 7.26 1.19
N ILE A 332 -21.37 7.98 2.27
CA ILE A 332 -22.15 7.51 3.43
C ILE A 332 -23.54 7.05 2.97
N LYS A 333 -24.17 7.83 2.11
CA LYS A 333 -25.53 7.56 1.64
C LYS A 333 -25.63 6.47 0.59
N ASN A 334 -24.69 6.42 -0.37
CA ASN A 334 -24.90 5.69 -1.62
C ASN A 334 -23.89 4.56 -1.86
N TRP A 335 -22.78 4.49 -1.12
CA TRP A 335 -21.85 3.40 -1.29
C TRP A 335 -22.37 2.11 -0.66
N ASP A 336 -22.78 1.20 -1.54
CA ASP A 336 -23.22 -0.14 -1.16
C ASP A 336 -22.06 -1.11 -1.34
N PHE A 337 -21.35 -1.39 -0.24
CA PHE A 337 -20.24 -2.34 -0.23
C PHE A 337 -20.70 -3.80 -0.05
N GLU A 338 -21.95 -4.03 0.31
CA GLU A 338 -22.50 -5.38 0.43
C GLU A 338 -22.88 -5.95 -0.94
N ASN A 339 -23.36 -5.08 -1.84
CA ASN A 339 -23.74 -5.43 -3.20
C ASN A 339 -22.97 -4.60 -4.23
N PRO A 340 -21.65 -4.80 -4.34
CA PRO A 340 -20.87 -4.07 -5.30
C PRO A 340 -21.30 -4.47 -6.71
N ARG A 341 -21.94 -3.53 -7.44
CA ARG A 341 -22.57 -3.79 -8.75
C ARG A 341 -21.61 -3.88 -9.92
N HIS A 342 -20.34 -3.60 -9.72
CA HIS A 342 -19.38 -3.48 -10.80
C HIS A 342 -18.15 -4.33 -10.66
N MET A 343 -17.92 -5.12 -11.66
CA MET A 343 -16.97 -6.20 -11.71
C MET A 343 -15.53 -5.76 -12.01
N TRP A 344 -15.33 -4.61 -12.65
CA TRP A 344 -13.97 -4.23 -13.11
C TRP A 344 -13.14 -3.53 -12.05
N TRP A 345 -13.77 -2.79 -11.14
CA TRP A 345 -13.09 -1.91 -10.20
C TRP A 345 -13.69 -1.93 -8.80
N ILE A 346 -14.47 -2.94 -8.50
CA ILE A 346 -15.09 -3.14 -7.19
C ILE A 346 -14.09 -2.96 -6.08
N ARG A 347 -12.93 -3.56 -6.23
CA ARG A 347 -11.89 -3.52 -5.21
C ARG A 347 -11.26 -2.15 -5.05
N ASN A 348 -11.18 -1.36 -6.11
CA ASN A 348 -10.71 0.02 -5.98
C ASN A 348 -11.63 0.86 -5.08
N ALA A 349 -12.94 0.65 -5.12
CA ALA A 349 -13.84 1.32 -4.20
C ALA A 349 -13.55 0.93 -2.75
N GLU A 350 -13.33 -0.35 -2.47
CA GLU A 350 -12.97 -0.84 -1.14
C GLU A 350 -11.56 -0.45 -0.71
N HIS A 351 -10.64 -0.26 -1.66
CA HIS A 351 -9.26 0.15 -1.35
C HIS A 351 -9.14 1.65 -1.10
N ILE A 352 -9.85 2.47 -1.86
CA ILE A 352 -9.69 3.93 -1.83
C ILE A 352 -10.70 4.58 -0.89
N THR A 353 -11.94 4.12 -0.90
CA THR A 353 -13.02 4.80 -0.18
C THR A 353 -12.86 4.80 1.33
N PRO A 354 -12.56 3.65 1.99
CA PRO A 354 -12.27 3.66 3.42
C PRO A 354 -11.05 4.51 3.78
N GLN A 355 -9.99 4.46 2.96
CA GLN A 355 -8.79 5.27 3.19
C GLN A 355 -9.10 6.76 3.11
N ALA A 356 -9.91 7.18 2.15
CA ALA A 356 -10.29 8.59 1.98
C ALA A 356 -11.16 9.11 3.13
N LEU A 357 -12.14 8.31 3.57
CA LEU A 357 -12.96 8.65 4.74
C LEU A 357 -12.10 8.70 6.01
N SER A 358 -11.16 7.76 6.15
CA SER A 358 -10.21 7.74 7.26
C SER A 358 -9.29 8.95 7.22
N PHE A 359 -8.78 9.31 6.04
CA PHE A 359 -7.94 10.49 5.87
C PHE A 359 -8.70 11.77 6.24
N PHE A 360 -10.00 11.86 5.95
CA PHE A 360 -10.81 12.98 6.40
C PHE A 360 -10.82 13.08 7.93
N LEU A 361 -11.05 11.95 8.62
CA LEU A 361 -11.06 11.92 10.09
C LEU A 361 -9.67 12.18 10.71
N LEU A 362 -8.60 11.85 10.01
CA LEU A 362 -7.23 12.13 10.45
C LEU A 362 -6.86 13.61 10.24
N LEU A 363 -7.16 14.17 9.07
CA LEU A 363 -6.74 15.51 8.71
C LEU A 363 -7.61 16.61 9.33
N ALA A 364 -8.93 16.40 9.38
CA ALA A 364 -9.90 17.38 9.82
C ALA A 364 -11.10 16.73 10.54
N PRO A 365 -10.89 16.07 11.70
CA PRO A 365 -11.90 15.26 12.38
C PRO A 365 -13.19 16.03 12.69
N GLU A 366 -13.07 17.27 13.16
CA GLU A 366 -14.21 18.11 13.53
C GLU A 366 -15.02 18.64 12.32
N LYS A 367 -14.51 18.43 11.12
CA LYS A 367 -15.14 18.88 9.87
C LYS A 367 -15.77 17.74 9.09
N ALA A 368 -15.43 16.50 9.40
CA ALA A 368 -16.00 15.33 8.74
C ALA A 368 -17.51 15.20 9.06
N PRO A 369 -18.32 14.66 8.11
CA PRO A 369 -19.70 14.31 8.41
C PRO A 369 -19.79 13.36 9.60
N LYS A 370 -20.76 13.57 10.48
CA LYS A 370 -20.86 12.83 11.76
C LYS A 370 -21.00 11.31 11.57
N GLU A 371 -21.67 10.89 10.51
CA GLU A 371 -21.92 9.49 10.20
C GLU A 371 -20.73 8.78 9.53
N THR A 372 -19.61 9.49 9.30
CA THR A 372 -18.42 8.92 8.65
C THR A 372 -17.88 7.71 9.41
N LYS A 373 -17.80 7.81 10.73
CA LYS A 373 -17.31 6.73 11.60
C LYS A 373 -18.22 5.51 11.56
N GLU A 374 -19.54 5.72 11.64
CA GLU A 374 -20.54 4.66 11.56
C GLU A 374 -20.48 3.91 10.21
N LYS A 375 -20.24 4.62 9.10
CA LYS A 375 -20.03 3.99 7.80
C LYS A 375 -18.80 3.11 7.76
N LEU A 376 -17.70 3.54 8.39
CA LEU A 376 -16.48 2.76 8.51
C LEU A 376 -16.65 1.55 9.43
N GLU A 377 -17.40 1.67 10.52
CA GLU A 377 -17.76 0.56 11.41
C GLU A 377 -18.55 -0.53 10.65
N ALA A 378 -19.56 -0.12 9.86
CA ALA A 378 -20.33 -1.04 9.05
C ALA A 378 -19.44 -1.75 8.00
N TRP A 379 -18.54 -1.01 7.34
CA TRP A 379 -17.58 -1.60 6.40
C TRP A 379 -16.62 -2.57 7.09
N ALA A 380 -16.10 -2.23 8.27
CA ALA A 380 -15.22 -3.10 9.05
C ALA A 380 -15.88 -4.43 9.39
N LEU A 381 -17.14 -4.39 9.86
CA LEU A 381 -17.92 -5.60 10.12
C LEU A 381 -18.10 -6.45 8.88
N HIS A 382 -18.42 -5.82 7.74
CA HIS A 382 -18.53 -6.50 6.46
C HIS A 382 -17.21 -7.17 6.06
N MET A 383 -16.06 -6.49 6.23
CA MET A 383 -14.75 -7.07 5.92
C MET A 383 -14.44 -8.29 6.78
N LYS A 384 -14.70 -8.23 8.07
CA LYS A 384 -14.52 -9.37 8.98
C LYS A 384 -15.33 -10.60 8.54
N GLN A 385 -16.56 -10.38 8.07
CA GLN A 385 -17.40 -11.46 7.53
C GLN A 385 -16.85 -12.02 6.22
N LYS A 386 -16.42 -11.14 5.30
CA LYS A 386 -15.94 -11.54 3.98
C LYS A 386 -14.54 -12.14 3.96
N THR A 387 -13.76 -11.95 5.01
CA THR A 387 -12.43 -12.56 5.20
C THR A 387 -12.45 -13.76 6.14
N ASN A 388 -13.62 -14.23 6.55
CA ASN A 388 -13.76 -15.38 7.45
C ASN A 388 -13.52 -16.71 6.72
N ASN A 389 -12.29 -16.90 6.29
CA ASN A 389 -11.77 -18.14 5.71
C ASN A 389 -10.28 -18.28 6.11
N PHE A 390 -9.72 -19.47 6.01
CA PHE A 390 -8.34 -19.69 6.46
C PHE A 390 -7.27 -18.96 5.62
N TRP A 391 -7.57 -18.55 4.38
CA TRP A 391 -6.70 -17.65 3.61
C TRP A 391 -6.80 -16.20 4.05
N LYS A 392 -7.84 -15.82 4.80
CA LYS A 392 -8.23 -14.43 5.11
C LYS A 392 -8.43 -13.58 3.86
N TYR A 393 -8.72 -14.24 2.77
CA TYR A 393 -8.99 -13.56 1.50
C TYR A 393 -10.40 -12.99 1.49
N ARG A 394 -10.57 -11.79 0.99
CA ARG A 394 -11.89 -11.17 0.86
C ARG A 394 -12.67 -11.85 -0.27
N THR A 395 -13.73 -12.53 0.09
CA THR A 395 -14.57 -13.26 -0.84
C THR A 395 -15.72 -12.42 -1.39
N HIS A 396 -16.19 -12.72 -2.59
CA HIS A 396 -17.44 -12.16 -3.13
C HIS A 396 -18.65 -12.88 -2.56
N SER A 397 -18.67 -14.19 -2.72
CA SER A 397 -19.70 -15.10 -2.25
C SER A 397 -19.04 -16.39 -1.76
N GLU A 398 -19.84 -17.30 -1.24
CA GLU A 398 -19.35 -18.63 -0.82
C GLU A 398 -18.78 -19.44 -1.97
N SER A 399 -19.35 -19.28 -3.16
CA SER A 399 -18.95 -20.03 -4.36
C SER A 399 -17.99 -19.27 -5.28
N GLU A 400 -17.79 -17.98 -5.05
CA GLU A 400 -16.96 -17.12 -5.90
C GLU A 400 -16.13 -16.18 -5.02
N TRP A 401 -14.86 -16.52 -4.86
CA TRP A 401 -13.94 -15.75 -4.02
C TRP A 401 -13.27 -14.62 -4.78
N ALA A 402 -12.89 -14.87 -6.02
CA ALA A 402 -12.28 -13.88 -6.87
C ALA A 402 -13.05 -13.73 -8.17
N HIS A 403 -13.22 -12.50 -8.63
CA HIS A 403 -13.83 -12.25 -9.92
C HIS A 403 -12.74 -12.08 -10.99
N PRO A 404 -12.78 -12.85 -12.07
CA PRO A 404 -11.70 -12.91 -13.05
C PRO A 404 -11.43 -11.59 -13.77
N LYS A 405 -12.43 -10.75 -13.91
CA LYS A 405 -12.29 -9.44 -14.56
C LYS A 405 -11.74 -8.36 -13.65
N THR A 406 -11.66 -8.59 -12.36
CA THR A 406 -11.31 -7.54 -11.42
C THR A 406 -9.81 -7.45 -11.16
N LYS A 407 -9.03 -8.42 -11.66
CA LYS A 407 -7.59 -8.50 -11.37
C LYS A 407 -7.31 -8.34 -9.88
N GLU A 408 -8.12 -8.98 -9.08
CA GLU A 408 -8.26 -8.72 -7.65
C GLU A 408 -6.98 -8.93 -6.86
N LEU A 409 -6.20 -9.89 -7.28
CA LEU A 409 -4.94 -10.16 -6.59
C LEU A 409 -3.93 -9.04 -6.78
N GLY A 410 -3.99 -8.34 -7.92
CA GLY A 410 -3.25 -7.11 -8.13
C GLY A 410 -3.68 -5.97 -7.22
N GLY A 411 -4.93 -5.97 -6.78
CA GLY A 411 -5.49 -4.98 -5.85
C GLY A 411 -5.39 -5.37 -4.37
N ALA A 412 -5.14 -6.64 -4.06
CA ALA A 412 -5.09 -7.14 -2.68
C ALA A 412 -4.15 -6.33 -1.74
N PRO A 413 -2.98 -5.86 -2.18
CA PRO A 413 -2.11 -5.06 -1.32
C PRO A 413 -2.78 -3.81 -0.74
N ALA A 414 -3.68 -3.18 -1.48
CA ALA A 414 -4.32 -1.94 -1.06
C ALA A 414 -5.37 -2.15 0.05
N LEU A 415 -5.94 -3.33 0.15
CA LEU A 415 -6.97 -3.64 1.15
C LEU A 415 -6.40 -3.60 2.57
N GLY A 416 -5.15 -4.04 2.76
CA GLY A 416 -4.45 -3.91 4.03
C GLY A 416 -4.43 -2.47 4.53
N GLY A 417 -4.13 -1.51 3.65
CA GLY A 417 -4.12 -0.08 3.99
C GLY A 417 -5.48 0.43 4.47
N SER A 418 -6.56 0.00 3.81
CA SER A 418 -7.93 0.34 4.24
C SER A 418 -8.25 -0.24 5.62
N MET A 419 -7.86 -1.49 5.88
CA MET A 419 -8.06 -2.13 7.18
C MET A 419 -7.25 -1.44 8.27
N PHE A 420 -5.99 -1.08 8.03
CA PHE A 420 -5.18 -0.36 9.02
C PHE A 420 -5.75 1.03 9.34
N ALA A 421 -6.15 1.78 8.32
CA ALA A 421 -6.72 3.10 8.50
C ALA A 421 -7.98 3.06 9.37
N VAL A 422 -8.89 2.15 9.05
CA VAL A 422 -10.15 2.00 9.79
C VAL A 422 -9.92 1.40 11.17
N ALA A 423 -9.05 0.40 11.29
CA ALA A 423 -8.71 -0.23 12.58
C ALA A 423 -8.15 0.79 13.60
N HIS A 424 -7.30 1.71 13.14
CA HIS A 424 -6.79 2.78 13.99
C HIS A 424 -7.92 3.69 14.51
N LEU A 425 -8.79 4.17 13.64
CA LEU A 425 -9.89 5.08 14.00
C LEU A 425 -10.94 4.43 14.91
N LEU A 426 -11.14 3.12 14.77
CA LEU A 426 -12.08 2.35 15.57
C LEU A 426 -11.46 1.71 16.81
N ASN A 427 -10.14 1.75 16.95
CA ASN A 427 -9.40 0.99 17.95
C ASN A 427 -9.74 -0.51 17.87
N ASP A 428 -9.70 -1.09 16.68
CA ASP A 428 -10.13 -2.45 16.36
C ASP A 428 -8.93 -3.37 16.07
N PRO A 429 -8.44 -4.13 17.07
CA PRO A 429 -7.28 -4.99 16.91
C PRO A 429 -7.53 -6.17 15.98
N GLU A 430 -8.77 -6.66 15.86
CA GLU A 430 -9.12 -7.74 14.95
C GLU A 430 -9.00 -7.29 13.50
N LEU A 431 -9.54 -6.11 13.18
CA LEU A 431 -9.41 -5.54 11.84
C LEU A 431 -7.94 -5.23 11.51
N ARG A 432 -7.14 -4.79 12.49
CA ARG A 432 -5.69 -4.62 12.32
C ARG A 432 -5.00 -5.94 12.00
N ALA A 433 -5.34 -7.01 12.70
CA ALA A 433 -4.81 -8.35 12.40
C ALA A 433 -5.19 -8.83 11.00
N LEU A 434 -6.41 -8.52 10.52
CA LEU A 434 -6.81 -8.79 9.14
C LEU A 434 -6.03 -7.95 8.13
N GLY A 435 -5.64 -6.73 8.47
CA GLY A 435 -4.73 -5.90 7.66
C GLY A 435 -3.39 -6.60 7.45
N TRP A 436 -2.80 -7.15 8.52
CA TRP A 436 -1.57 -7.96 8.43
C TRP A 436 -1.79 -9.24 7.64
N ALA A 437 -2.94 -9.89 7.78
CA ALA A 437 -3.25 -11.08 6.98
C ALA A 437 -3.34 -10.80 5.48
N GLN A 438 -3.73 -9.58 5.05
CA GLN A 438 -3.65 -9.18 3.64
C GLN A 438 -2.19 -9.05 3.18
N THR A 439 -1.28 -8.57 4.03
CA THR A 439 0.15 -8.54 3.70
C THR A 439 0.74 -9.94 3.63
N ASP A 440 0.37 -10.81 4.54
CA ASP A 440 0.78 -12.22 4.53
C ASP A 440 0.36 -12.91 3.24
N PHE A 441 -0.87 -12.65 2.77
CA PHE A 441 -1.36 -13.19 1.50
C PHE A 441 -0.50 -12.75 0.32
N VAL A 442 -0.08 -11.50 0.28
CA VAL A 442 0.81 -10.98 -0.77
C VAL A 442 2.16 -11.69 -0.78
N PHE A 443 2.70 -12.00 0.38
CA PHE A 443 4.06 -12.53 0.51
C PHE A 443 4.15 -14.02 0.78
N GLY A 444 3.12 -14.79 0.48
CA GLY A 444 3.25 -16.25 0.44
C GLY A 444 2.23 -17.06 1.22
N VAL A 445 1.45 -16.46 2.11
CA VAL A 445 0.33 -17.15 2.78
C VAL A 445 -0.88 -17.13 1.85
N ASN A 446 -0.71 -17.73 0.69
CA ASN A 446 -1.71 -17.80 -0.38
C ASN A 446 -1.69 -19.18 -1.03
N PRO A 447 -2.70 -19.53 -1.84
CA PRO A 447 -2.79 -20.85 -2.43
C PRO A 447 -1.59 -21.28 -3.29
N VAL A 448 -0.78 -20.34 -3.78
CA VAL A 448 0.46 -20.67 -4.52
C VAL A 448 1.64 -20.94 -3.59
N GLY A 449 1.60 -20.46 -2.36
CA GLY A 449 2.68 -20.57 -1.40
C GLY A 449 3.94 -19.79 -1.81
N THR A 450 3.78 -18.66 -2.52
CA THR A 450 4.88 -17.80 -2.93
C THR A 450 4.46 -16.35 -2.94
N HIS A 451 5.42 -15.44 -2.86
CA HIS A 451 5.13 -14.01 -2.90
C HIS A 451 4.61 -13.56 -4.28
N LEU A 452 3.72 -12.59 -4.28
CA LEU A 452 3.09 -12.02 -5.47
C LEU A 452 3.80 -10.75 -5.95
N SER A 453 5.02 -10.48 -5.52
CA SER A 453 5.83 -9.36 -5.98
C SER A 453 6.63 -9.72 -7.24
N ASN A 454 7.44 -8.80 -7.73
CA ASN A 454 8.26 -9.07 -8.88
C ASN A 454 9.24 -10.24 -8.61
N LYS A 455 9.79 -10.78 -9.67
CA LYS A 455 10.71 -11.89 -9.62
C LYS A 455 11.97 -11.53 -8.84
N SER A 456 12.10 -12.04 -7.63
CA SER A 456 13.32 -11.97 -6.84
C SER A 456 13.41 -13.20 -5.96
N ASP A 457 14.55 -13.86 -5.99
CA ASP A 457 14.86 -14.93 -5.04
C ASP A 457 15.31 -14.38 -3.68
N ASP A 458 15.59 -13.08 -3.64
CA ASP A 458 16.02 -12.38 -2.44
C ASP A 458 14.86 -11.58 -1.85
N ARG A 459 14.36 -12.02 -0.70
CA ARG A 459 13.26 -11.41 0.04
C ARG A 459 13.50 -9.94 0.36
N VAL A 460 14.74 -9.54 0.53
CA VAL A 460 15.13 -8.18 0.86
C VAL A 460 15.05 -7.26 -0.36
N LYS A 461 15.07 -7.85 -1.55
CA LYS A 461 15.02 -7.12 -2.82
C LYS A 461 13.69 -7.24 -3.54
N ILE A 462 12.63 -7.61 -2.84
CA ILE A 462 11.30 -7.62 -3.43
C ILE A 462 10.97 -6.19 -3.82
N GLY A 463 11.06 -5.92 -5.11
CA GLY A 463 10.67 -4.64 -5.68
C GLY A 463 9.20 -4.63 -5.94
N GLY A 464 8.52 -3.58 -5.68
CA GLY A 464 7.11 -3.35 -5.98
C GLY A 464 6.22 -4.58 -6.04
N TYR A 465 5.00 -4.43 -5.89
CA TYR A 465 4.06 -5.55 -5.98
C TYR A 465 3.75 -5.86 -7.45
N TRP A 466 4.66 -6.53 -8.15
CA TRP A 466 4.35 -6.90 -9.50
C TRP A 466 5.14 -8.13 -9.99
N PRO A 467 4.54 -9.31 -9.99
CA PRO A 467 5.21 -10.49 -10.51
C PRO A 467 5.45 -10.38 -12.01
N GLY A 468 6.63 -10.73 -12.43
CA GLY A 468 7.03 -10.72 -13.83
C GLY A 468 7.42 -9.33 -14.38
N VAL A 469 7.49 -8.31 -13.54
CA VAL A 469 8.11 -7.03 -13.92
C VAL A 469 9.61 -7.22 -13.94
N GLU A 470 10.20 -6.98 -15.08
CA GLU A 470 11.65 -6.90 -15.22
C GLU A 470 12.06 -5.44 -15.21
N LYS A 471 13.27 -5.17 -14.75
CA LYS A 471 13.82 -3.83 -14.80
C LYS A 471 13.77 -3.33 -16.25
N GLY A 472 13.18 -2.18 -16.43
CA GLY A 472 13.04 -1.62 -17.72
C GLY A 472 11.73 -1.97 -18.45
N TRP A 473 10.91 -2.85 -17.91
CA TRP A 473 9.62 -3.21 -18.48
C TRP A 473 8.57 -3.32 -17.38
N PRO A 474 7.99 -2.21 -16.94
CA PRO A 474 7.00 -2.21 -15.88
C PRO A 474 5.68 -2.88 -16.23
N GLN A 475 5.45 -3.25 -17.47
CA GLN A 475 4.31 -4.10 -17.83
C GLN A 475 4.61 -5.54 -17.46
N SER A 476 3.62 -6.21 -16.88
CA SER A 476 3.70 -7.64 -16.72
C SER A 476 3.93 -8.32 -18.07
N HIS A 477 4.59 -9.43 -18.02
CA HIS A 477 4.61 -10.34 -19.15
C HIS A 477 3.16 -10.56 -19.65
N PRO A 478 2.92 -10.65 -20.95
CA PRO A 478 1.58 -10.86 -21.52
C PRO A 478 0.77 -11.97 -20.89
N ASN A 479 1.44 -12.92 -20.28
CA ASN A 479 0.85 -14.05 -19.58
C ASN A 479 0.65 -13.83 -18.08
N GLY A 480 0.69 -12.60 -17.61
CA GLY A 480 0.54 -12.29 -16.19
C GLY A 480 1.69 -12.86 -15.39
N PHE A 481 1.41 -13.62 -14.39
CA PHE A 481 2.38 -14.22 -13.49
C PHE A 481 3.40 -15.19 -14.14
N GLY A 482 3.47 -15.31 -15.43
CA GLY A 482 4.42 -16.09 -16.19
C GLY A 482 5.10 -17.26 -15.47
N GLU A 483 6.08 -16.95 -14.64
CA GLU A 483 6.83 -17.96 -13.89
C GLU A 483 6.15 -18.42 -12.60
N LEU A 484 5.33 -17.58 -11.95
CA LEU A 484 4.57 -18.00 -10.78
C LEU A 484 3.60 -19.13 -11.11
N GLY A 485 3.01 -19.11 -12.30
CA GLY A 485 2.20 -20.19 -12.79
C GLY A 485 2.90 -21.54 -12.86
N LYS A 486 4.22 -21.55 -12.93
CA LYS A 486 5.05 -22.76 -12.94
C LYS A 486 5.51 -23.16 -11.55
N VAL A 487 5.47 -22.24 -10.60
CA VAL A 487 5.84 -22.50 -9.23
C VAL A 487 4.73 -23.29 -8.57
N ARG A 488 5.06 -24.47 -8.11
CA ARG A 488 4.17 -25.38 -7.38
C ARG A 488 3.02 -26.02 -8.16
N GLY A 489 2.95 -25.85 -9.46
CA GLY A 489 2.04 -26.60 -10.33
C GLY A 489 0.57 -26.48 -9.94
N THR A 490 0.14 -25.28 -9.59
CA THR A 490 -1.20 -25.02 -9.10
C THR A 490 -2.23 -24.79 -10.19
N LEU A 491 -1.83 -24.85 -11.44
CA LEU A 491 -2.66 -24.44 -12.56
C LEU A 491 -3.54 -25.55 -13.15
N ASP A 492 -3.18 -26.79 -12.93
CA ASP A 492 -3.76 -27.91 -13.65
C ASP A 492 -4.62 -28.78 -12.74
N GLY A 493 -5.70 -28.20 -12.18
CA GLY A 493 -6.60 -28.97 -11.32
C GLY A 493 -5.93 -29.42 -10.02
N SER A 494 -4.99 -28.64 -9.53
CA SER A 494 -4.40 -28.89 -8.22
C SER A 494 -5.48 -28.80 -7.14
N PRO A 495 -5.38 -29.53 -6.04
CA PRO A 495 -6.33 -29.44 -4.94
C PRO A 495 -6.52 -28.02 -4.41
N LEU A 496 -5.56 -27.12 -4.64
CA LEU A 496 -5.65 -25.73 -4.25
C LEU A 496 -6.69 -24.95 -5.04
N ASP A 497 -6.96 -25.31 -6.30
CA ASP A 497 -7.96 -24.62 -7.10
C ASP A 497 -9.37 -24.77 -6.51
N SER A 498 -9.67 -25.91 -5.92
CA SER A 498 -10.94 -26.14 -5.24
C SER A 498 -11.07 -25.37 -3.93
N GLN A 499 -9.95 -24.90 -3.37
CA GLN A 499 -9.91 -24.10 -2.14
C GLN A 499 -9.93 -22.60 -2.40
N PHE A 500 -9.91 -22.19 -3.65
CA PHE A 500 -10.00 -20.80 -4.06
C PHE A 500 -10.97 -20.70 -5.25
N PRO A 501 -12.29 -20.80 -4.99
CA PRO A 501 -13.30 -20.84 -6.03
C PRO A 501 -13.30 -19.55 -6.86
N ILE A 502 -13.36 -19.71 -8.17
CA ILE A 502 -13.43 -18.62 -9.14
C ILE A 502 -14.67 -18.83 -10.00
N ALA A 503 -15.30 -17.72 -10.43
CA ALA A 503 -16.46 -17.78 -11.28
C ALA A 503 -16.20 -18.56 -12.57
N GLU A 504 -17.05 -19.52 -12.87
CA GLU A 504 -17.00 -20.32 -14.10
C GLU A 504 -17.07 -19.48 -15.37
N THR A 505 -17.71 -18.33 -15.29
CA THR A 505 -17.86 -17.38 -16.41
C THR A 505 -16.56 -16.81 -16.94
N VAL A 506 -15.45 -17.09 -16.29
CA VAL A 506 -14.12 -16.65 -16.71
C VAL A 506 -13.78 -17.07 -18.12
N GLU A 507 -14.10 -18.29 -18.48
CA GLU A 507 -13.75 -18.85 -19.79
C GLU A 507 -14.46 -18.17 -20.94
N THR A 508 -15.67 -17.75 -20.71
CA THR A 508 -16.52 -17.12 -21.72
C THR A 508 -16.23 -15.65 -21.93
N ILE A 509 -15.55 -15.02 -20.97
CA ILE A 509 -15.37 -13.57 -20.96
C ILE A 509 -14.23 -13.10 -21.87
N GLU A 510 -13.17 -13.85 -22.01
CA GLU A 510 -11.98 -13.41 -22.75
C GLU A 510 -11.46 -14.41 -23.80
N GLY A 511 -11.94 -15.61 -23.85
CA GLY A 511 -11.53 -16.63 -24.83
C GLY A 511 -10.03 -16.96 -24.84
N LYS A 512 -9.26 -16.50 -23.84
CA LYS A 512 -7.80 -16.58 -23.76
C LYS A 512 -7.29 -16.83 -22.35
N ASN A 513 -7.85 -17.81 -21.71
CA ASN A 513 -7.52 -18.06 -20.30
C ASN A 513 -6.43 -19.11 -20.08
N GLU A 514 -5.67 -19.38 -21.11
CA GLU A 514 -4.63 -20.38 -21.07
C GLU A 514 -3.48 -19.96 -20.14
N GLY A 515 -3.10 -20.86 -19.26
CA GLY A 515 -1.88 -20.75 -18.48
C GLY A 515 -1.91 -19.76 -17.30
N ARG A 516 -3.08 -19.46 -16.76
CA ARG A 516 -3.22 -18.52 -15.65
C ARG A 516 -3.30 -19.21 -14.30
N VAL A 517 -2.70 -18.62 -13.31
CA VAL A 517 -2.71 -19.12 -11.93
C VAL A 517 -4.11 -18.99 -11.35
N PHE A 518 -4.53 -19.94 -10.53
CA PHE A 518 -5.83 -19.97 -9.87
C PHE A 518 -6.99 -19.65 -10.81
N GLY A 519 -7.49 -20.64 -11.46
CA GLY A 519 -8.60 -20.41 -12.30
C GLY A 519 -8.41 -19.20 -13.19
N LYS A 520 -7.28 -19.18 -13.85
CA LYS A 520 -7.17 -18.37 -15.04
C LYS A 520 -6.83 -16.91 -14.77
N ASN A 521 -7.79 -16.03 -14.72
CA ASN A 521 -7.52 -14.59 -14.70
C ASN A 521 -7.46 -13.92 -13.31
N ALA A 522 -7.77 -14.63 -12.24
CA ALA A 522 -7.77 -14.02 -10.91
C ALA A 522 -6.39 -13.48 -10.52
N TYR A 523 -5.37 -14.21 -10.93
CA TYR A 523 -3.97 -13.81 -10.76
C TYR A 523 -3.39 -13.13 -11.99
N ALA A 524 -4.14 -13.02 -13.06
CA ALA A 524 -3.68 -12.32 -14.23
C ALA A 524 -3.66 -10.83 -13.93
N THR A 525 -2.50 -10.34 -13.76
CA THR A 525 -2.27 -8.93 -13.55
C THR A 525 -1.43 -8.41 -14.69
N GLU A 526 -1.60 -7.18 -15.03
CA GLU A 526 -0.71 -6.41 -15.89
C GLU A 526 0.19 -5.55 -15.01
N GLY A 527 1.33 -5.12 -15.50
CA GLY A 527 2.26 -4.24 -14.80
C GLY A 527 1.70 -2.84 -14.60
N TRP A 528 0.71 -2.70 -13.74
CA TRP A 528 0.04 -1.44 -13.52
C TRP A 528 0.44 -0.84 -12.18
N GLY A 529 0.57 0.47 -12.14
CA GLY A 529 0.91 1.21 -10.92
C GLY A 529 -0.03 0.98 -9.74
N ILE A 530 -1.26 0.53 -10.01
CA ILE A 530 -2.28 0.30 -8.98
C ILE A 530 -1.82 -0.64 -7.86
N SER A 531 -1.07 -1.69 -8.18
CA SER A 531 -0.60 -2.65 -7.17
C SER A 531 0.47 -2.04 -6.28
N ASN A 532 1.42 -1.31 -6.87
CA ASN A 532 2.48 -0.64 -6.12
C ASN A 532 1.92 0.52 -5.30
N ARG A 533 1.02 1.31 -5.87
CA ARG A 533 0.27 2.34 -5.13
C ARG A 533 -0.53 1.74 -3.97
N GLY A 534 -1.18 0.62 -4.18
CA GLY A 534 -1.88 -0.09 -3.12
C GLY A 534 -0.95 -0.53 -2.00
N TRP A 535 0.25 -0.97 -2.34
CA TRP A 535 1.27 -1.32 -1.36
C TRP A 535 1.79 -0.08 -0.62
N GLN A 536 2.04 1.03 -1.32
CA GLN A 536 2.37 2.31 -0.69
C GLN A 536 1.30 2.73 0.32
N ALA A 537 0.02 2.64 -0.05
CA ALA A 537 -1.09 2.93 0.86
C ALA A 537 -1.09 2.02 2.09
N THR A 538 -0.83 0.73 1.92
CA THR A 538 -0.76 -0.22 3.02
C THR A 538 0.37 0.13 3.98
N LEU A 539 1.56 0.41 3.47
CA LEU A 539 2.70 0.83 4.30
C LEU A 539 2.44 2.17 5.00
N THR A 540 1.78 3.10 4.32
CA THR A 540 1.40 4.40 4.89
C THR A 540 0.47 4.23 6.09
N PHE A 541 -0.63 3.52 5.93
CA PHE A 541 -1.62 3.39 6.99
C PHE A 541 -1.22 2.39 8.08
N SER A 542 -0.28 1.47 7.84
CA SER A 542 0.27 0.58 8.88
C SER A 542 1.01 1.34 9.98
N THR A 543 1.53 2.55 9.68
CA THR A 543 2.21 3.41 10.66
C THR A 543 1.27 3.90 11.77
N LEU A 544 -0.02 4.01 11.44
CA LEU A 544 -1.03 4.43 12.41
C LEU A 544 -1.14 3.43 13.56
N GLY A 545 -0.90 3.92 14.78
CA GLY A 545 -0.91 3.11 15.99
C GLY A 545 0.35 2.26 16.23
N SER A 546 1.32 2.24 15.30
CA SER A 546 2.62 1.59 15.49
C SER A 546 3.73 2.59 15.81
N HIS A 547 3.64 3.81 15.31
CA HIS A 547 4.57 4.89 15.67
C HIS A 547 4.14 5.56 16.97
N SER A 548 5.10 6.00 17.77
CA SER A 548 4.84 6.77 18.98
C SER A 548 5.98 7.73 19.28
N LEU A 549 5.63 8.90 19.84
CA LEU A 549 6.55 9.92 20.30
C LEU A 549 6.32 10.16 21.79
N LYS A 550 7.40 10.21 22.57
CA LYS A 550 7.37 10.47 24.01
C LYS A 550 8.49 11.37 24.43
N VAL A 551 8.27 12.10 25.52
CA VAL A 551 9.33 12.84 26.21
C VAL A 551 9.42 12.33 27.66
N LEU A 552 10.62 11.94 28.04
CA LEU A 552 10.91 11.42 29.38
C LEU A 552 11.80 12.38 30.14
N ASP A 553 11.65 12.40 31.44
CA ASP A 553 12.62 13.03 32.31
C ASP A 553 14.02 12.42 32.10
N SER A 554 15.06 13.26 32.11
CA SER A 554 16.43 12.80 31.82
C SER A 554 17.05 11.89 32.87
N GLU A 555 16.52 11.92 34.08
CA GLU A 555 17.00 11.15 35.24
C GLU A 555 16.10 9.95 35.56
N SER A 556 14.94 9.89 34.95
CA SER A 556 13.95 8.82 35.13
C SER A 556 13.38 8.38 33.79
N THR A 557 12.59 7.31 33.80
CA THR A 557 11.82 6.84 32.63
C THR A 557 10.38 7.38 32.63
N THR A 558 10.12 8.37 33.46
CA THR A 558 8.77 8.95 33.62
C THR A 558 8.48 9.87 32.43
N GLU A 559 7.34 9.65 31.80
CA GLU A 559 6.83 10.54 30.75
C GLU A 559 6.39 11.87 31.36
N ILE A 560 6.81 12.97 30.72
CA ILE A 560 6.55 14.32 31.20
C ILE A 560 5.90 15.19 30.11
N SER A 561 5.02 16.07 30.53
CA SER A 561 4.36 17.09 29.70
C SER A 561 4.69 18.52 30.14
N GLU A 562 5.46 18.68 31.24
CA GLU A 562 5.89 19.96 31.78
C GLU A 562 7.41 20.02 31.85
N VAL A 563 7.99 21.12 31.44
CA VAL A 563 9.45 21.31 31.38
C VAL A 563 9.83 22.72 31.86
N LYS A 564 11.11 22.89 32.26
CA LYS A 564 11.67 24.18 32.67
C LYS A 564 12.75 24.64 31.69
N PRO A 565 12.94 25.95 31.49
CA PRO A 565 14.06 26.49 30.74
C PRO A 565 15.40 25.92 31.25
N GLY A 566 16.22 25.36 30.37
CA GLY A 566 17.49 24.75 30.71
C GLY A 566 17.43 23.31 31.22
N GLN A 567 16.24 22.73 31.42
CA GLN A 567 16.06 21.31 31.75
C GLN A 567 16.53 20.43 30.58
N THR A 568 17.10 19.29 30.90
CA THR A 568 17.42 18.26 29.92
C THR A 568 16.36 17.18 29.96
N VAL A 569 15.87 16.77 28.78
CA VAL A 569 14.86 15.72 28.61
C VAL A 569 15.38 14.65 27.64
N ASN A 570 14.80 13.48 27.68
CA ASN A 570 15.01 12.44 26.67
C ASN A 570 13.80 12.38 25.73
N ILE A 571 14.02 12.59 24.44
CA ILE A 571 13.02 12.39 23.42
C ILE A 571 13.12 10.95 22.95
N LEU A 572 11.99 10.24 22.89
CA LEU A 572 11.87 8.89 22.34
C LEU A 572 10.91 8.90 21.15
N LEU A 573 11.36 8.35 20.04
CA LEU A 573 10.55 8.04 18.87
C LEU A 573 10.59 6.52 18.64
N LYS A 574 9.44 5.87 18.56
CA LYS A 574 9.29 4.55 17.97
C LYS A 574 8.70 4.72 16.59
N ALA A 575 9.42 4.31 15.55
CA ALA A 575 8.98 4.40 14.17
C ALA A 575 9.72 3.37 13.28
N ALA A 576 9.18 3.09 12.11
CA ALA A 576 9.75 2.16 11.14
C ALA A 576 10.99 2.77 10.45
N LEU A 577 12.08 2.96 11.19
CA LEU A 577 13.31 3.60 10.71
C LEU A 577 14.52 2.65 10.66
N ASN A 578 14.38 1.44 11.16
CA ASN A 578 15.48 0.48 11.27
C ASN A 578 15.77 -0.19 9.92
N VAL A 579 16.59 0.46 9.12
CA VAL A 579 16.95 0.04 7.75
C VAL A 579 18.15 -0.90 7.74
N ASP A 580 19.19 -0.56 8.51
CA ASP A 580 20.39 -1.39 8.65
C ASP A 580 20.38 -2.16 9.97
N ARG A 581 20.12 -3.45 9.88
CA ARG A 581 20.04 -4.33 11.04
C ARG A 581 21.36 -4.61 11.76
N ASN A 582 22.47 -4.11 11.22
CA ASN A 582 23.79 -4.34 11.77
C ASN A 582 24.38 -3.09 12.44
N THR A 583 23.76 -1.94 12.23
CA THR A 583 24.21 -0.66 12.79
C THR A 583 23.05 0.10 13.42
N LYS A 584 23.35 1.13 14.18
CA LYS A 584 22.33 2.03 14.73
C LYS A 584 21.90 3.02 13.66
N ASP A 585 20.64 2.99 13.34
CA ASP A 585 20.03 3.93 12.42
C ASP A 585 19.80 5.31 13.05
N LYS A 586 19.45 6.27 12.21
CA LYS A 586 19.18 7.65 12.59
C LYS A 586 17.77 8.06 12.19
N GLY A 587 17.19 8.92 13.01
CA GLY A 587 15.92 9.57 12.73
C GLY A 587 15.96 11.03 13.13
N TRP A 588 14.81 11.66 13.11
CA TRP A 588 14.63 13.02 13.59
C TRP A 588 13.17 13.27 13.98
N VAL A 589 12.96 14.29 14.80
CA VAL A 589 11.64 14.85 15.10
C VAL A 589 11.68 16.36 14.90
N LEU A 590 10.53 16.95 14.61
CA LEU A 590 10.37 18.41 14.53
C LEU A 590 10.13 18.98 15.93
N LEU A 591 10.85 20.03 16.27
CA LEU A 591 10.56 20.92 17.38
C LEU A 591 10.02 22.23 16.83
N LYS A 592 8.86 22.64 17.29
CA LYS A 592 8.28 23.93 17.00
C LYS A 592 8.28 24.82 18.25
N THR A 593 8.88 26.00 18.11
CA THR A 593 8.99 27.02 19.15
C THR A 593 8.39 28.33 18.61
N GLY A 594 7.13 28.58 18.86
CA GLY A 594 6.40 29.67 18.21
C GLY A 594 6.33 29.48 16.70
N GLU A 595 6.92 30.40 15.92
CA GLU A 595 6.96 30.31 14.45
C GLU A 595 8.21 29.58 13.92
N GLN A 596 9.16 29.24 14.79
CA GLN A 596 10.40 28.57 14.40
C GLN A 596 10.25 27.07 14.48
N THR A 597 10.79 26.36 13.48
CA THR A 597 10.87 24.89 13.44
C THR A 597 12.30 24.46 13.25
N GLU A 598 12.71 23.42 13.98
CA GLU A 598 14.01 22.79 13.81
C GLU A 598 13.91 21.26 13.92
N ASN A 599 14.83 20.56 13.25
CA ASN A 599 14.94 19.11 13.36
C ASN A 599 15.85 18.73 14.50
N ILE A 600 15.37 17.92 15.43
CA ILE A 600 16.18 17.28 16.47
C ILE A 600 16.57 15.89 15.96
N ALA A 601 17.87 15.70 15.74
CA ALA A 601 18.40 14.41 15.32
C ALA A 601 18.31 13.37 16.43
N LEU A 602 17.88 12.17 16.09
CA LEU A 602 17.77 11.01 16.97
C LEU A 602 18.74 9.91 16.52
N THR A 603 19.14 9.07 17.46
CA THR A 603 19.93 7.87 17.19
C THR A 603 19.27 6.68 17.87
N GLU A 604 19.29 5.55 17.23
CA GLU A 604 18.73 4.32 17.77
C GLU A 604 19.36 3.93 19.11
N THR A 605 18.58 3.43 20.04
CA THR A 605 19.06 3.08 21.40
C THR A 605 20.01 1.89 21.41
N GLY A 606 19.76 0.92 20.57
CA GLY A 606 20.60 -0.26 20.33
C GLY A 606 20.57 -0.62 18.86
N ILE A 607 21.25 -1.66 18.44
CA ILE A 607 21.15 -2.20 17.10
C ILE A 607 19.79 -2.87 16.96
N ASN A 608 19.04 -2.55 15.92
CA ASN A 608 17.76 -3.18 15.57
C ASN A 608 16.66 -3.10 16.66
N THR A 609 16.61 -1.99 17.40
CA THR A 609 15.60 -1.79 18.46
C THR A 609 14.34 -1.09 17.98
N GLY A 610 14.38 -0.37 16.85
CA GLY A 610 13.29 0.47 16.36
C GLY A 610 12.92 1.65 17.29
N ILE A 611 13.75 1.92 18.30
CA ILE A 611 13.57 3.00 19.29
C ILE A 611 14.70 3.99 19.18
N PHE A 612 14.35 5.23 18.85
CA PHE A 612 15.30 6.32 18.58
C PHE A 612 15.22 7.36 19.69
N THR A 613 16.37 7.88 20.12
CA THR A 613 16.42 8.81 21.24
C THR A 613 17.40 9.95 21.01
N ALA A 614 17.12 11.07 21.65
CA ALA A 614 18.06 12.17 21.85
C ALA A 614 17.90 12.80 23.23
N LYS A 615 19.02 13.22 23.82
CA LYS A 615 18.99 14.17 24.94
C LYS A 615 18.82 15.57 24.38
N PHE A 616 17.77 16.22 24.78
CA PHE A 616 17.48 17.60 24.35
C PHE A 616 17.46 18.54 25.55
N LYS A 617 18.11 19.69 25.42
CA LYS A 617 18.12 20.72 26.45
C LYS A 617 17.16 21.82 26.06
N ILE A 618 16.13 22.03 26.87
CA ILE A 618 15.17 23.11 26.69
C ILE A 618 15.92 24.47 26.65
N PRO A 619 15.69 25.31 25.65
CA PRO A 619 16.38 26.59 25.56
C PRO A 619 16.17 27.43 26.82
N LYS A 620 17.27 28.01 27.34
CA LYS A 620 17.21 28.82 28.58
C LYS A 620 16.44 30.14 28.41
N ASN A 621 16.47 30.68 27.20
CA ASN A 621 15.88 31.97 26.86
C ASN A 621 14.61 31.77 26.01
N THR A 622 13.85 30.75 26.30
CA THR A 622 12.57 30.56 25.59
C THR A 622 11.50 31.46 26.26
N ASP A 623 10.91 32.33 25.48
CA ASP A 623 9.79 33.19 25.93
C ASP A 623 8.42 32.56 25.64
N VAL A 624 8.42 31.32 25.11
CA VAL A 624 7.18 30.61 24.78
C VAL A 624 6.74 29.72 25.95
N ASN A 625 5.43 29.66 26.14
CA ASN A 625 4.80 28.81 27.18
C ASN A 625 4.62 27.37 26.71
N ILE A 626 4.77 27.12 25.39
CA ILE A 626 4.50 25.84 24.77
C ILE A 626 5.58 25.52 23.75
N LEU A 627 6.07 24.30 23.83
CA LEU A 627 6.89 23.66 22.78
C LEU A 627 6.10 22.51 22.19
N GLU A 628 6.09 22.39 20.87
CA GLU A 628 5.48 21.24 20.18
C GLU A 628 6.58 20.35 19.60
N LEU A 629 6.51 19.07 19.87
CA LEU A 629 7.31 18.04 19.20
C LEU A 629 6.39 17.24 18.31
N SER A 630 6.82 16.97 17.08
CA SER A 630 6.04 16.14 16.16
C SER A 630 6.91 15.26 15.28
N TYR A 631 6.30 14.18 14.78
CA TYR A 631 6.82 13.29 13.77
C TYR A 631 5.71 12.89 12.82
N GLY A 632 5.95 13.02 11.51
CA GLY A 632 4.92 12.85 10.47
C GLY A 632 4.22 14.15 10.09
N PHE A 633 3.36 14.08 9.06
CA PHE A 633 2.63 15.20 8.45
C PHE A 633 1.24 14.76 7.98
N LEU A 634 0.39 15.73 7.65
CA LEU A 634 -0.87 15.53 6.91
C LEU A 634 -1.81 14.48 7.54
N GLY A 635 -2.01 14.54 8.85
CA GLY A 635 -2.89 13.62 9.58
C GLY A 635 -2.21 12.35 10.09
N PHE A 636 -0.93 12.15 9.80
CA PHE A 636 -0.12 11.05 10.34
C PHE A 636 0.77 11.49 11.51
N GLU A 637 0.58 12.71 12.00
CA GLU A 637 1.43 13.29 13.02
C GLU A 637 1.30 12.55 14.35
N GLN A 638 2.44 12.14 14.90
CA GLN A 638 2.59 11.89 16.33
C GLN A 638 3.05 13.22 16.95
N SER A 639 2.25 13.83 17.79
CA SER A 639 2.57 15.13 18.36
C SER A 639 2.46 15.15 19.88
N LEU A 640 3.33 15.94 20.50
CA LEU A 640 3.35 16.20 21.93
C LEU A 640 3.46 17.69 22.21
N THR A 641 2.73 18.13 23.19
CA THR A 641 2.84 19.50 23.72
C THR A 641 3.55 19.47 25.07
N LEU A 642 4.61 20.26 25.19
CA LEU A 642 5.33 20.48 26.43
C LEU A 642 5.01 21.88 26.97
N ASN A 643 4.47 21.97 28.18
CA ASN A 643 4.23 23.23 28.85
C ASN A 643 5.52 23.72 29.51
N VAL A 644 5.97 24.92 29.18
CA VAL A 644 7.16 25.52 29.77
C VAL A 644 6.79 26.29 31.04
N GLN A 645 7.33 25.84 32.18
CA GLN A 645 7.17 26.49 33.48
C GLN A 645 8.32 27.49 33.70
N HIS A 646 8.01 28.78 33.64
CA HIS A 646 8.98 29.86 33.86
C HIS A 646 9.25 30.12 35.33
#